data_b6dfaea87440844b7deabe4ed3359443
#
_entry.id   b6dfaea87440844b7deabe4ed3359443
#
_cell.length_a   1.000
_cell.length_b   1.000
_cell.length_c   1.000
_cell.angle_alpha   90.00
_cell.angle_beta   90.00
_cell.angle_gamma   90.00
#
_symmetry.space_group_name_H-M   'P 1'
#
loop_
_entity.id
_entity.type
_entity.pdbx_description
1 polymer ?
#
loop_
_entity_poly.entity_id
_entity_poly.type
_entity_poly.pdbx_seq_one_letter_code
_entity_poly.pdbx_strand_id
1 'polypeptide(L)'
;MRTCSEEPDPSSAGFWRRSEGYAQNIQGKEKLISYFYGMISKATIDKIFSTIRVEEIIGEYVQLKRAGSNFKGLSPFHDEKSPSFVVSPSKQIWKDFSSGKGGTAISFLMEIESFTYPEALRHAAKKYGIEVEEDRREQTAEEKQSQTDKELLYKIHEIANDFFQQQMFETEEGKSIAYSYFKERELRDEIITKFQLGYAPEQKNAFTEFALEKGYSKEILEKSGLSIFPENSPGGIDRFRERVIFPIHSFSGRVLGFGARILRNNVKTAKYLNSPETEIYHKSQVLYGLNQGKQAISKNNLCLLVEGYMDVIALHQSGIENVVSSSGTALTVDQIKLIKRLTENVTILFDGDSAGIKASFRSIDMLLSEAMNIRVLLFPDGDDPDSFSRKHPQEYVENFIKNEAKDFIAFKAEILLKEAGDDPIRKAESIRDIVKSVAFVQNALKQEVYLKEVANKFGLSEQSLFNELNVQKQLQKQHISPQQRQAAQIQPKLEKVTEVLQTVDPLFILEEKLVELMLKYGDRVLDRVDEENNAYQITVIEEIMGHLREDEYEIQSVINKKIVDEIQIGIKDNELRSGNFFMTLLDETITGKVADALVDEYETSDWGKHQIFFSSEEEVVPKIVQDVIFRHKREFVMKIIMGMKDELSETENNEETYKKIMNLTQLRKELDEKLFRIL
;
A
#
# COMPACT_ATOMS: atom_id res chain seq x y z
N MET A 1 6.07 0.30 -70.45
CA MET A 1 6.26 -0.53 -69.24
C MET A 1 7.54 -0.10 -68.57
N ARG A 2 7.44 0.75 -67.56
CA ARG A 2 8.52 1.09 -66.62
C ARG A 2 7.89 1.14 -65.25
N THR A 3 8.29 0.22 -64.39
CA THR A 3 7.94 0.13 -63.00
C THR A 3 8.79 1.11 -62.19
N CYS A 4 8.21 2.11 -61.58
CA CYS A 4 8.85 2.90 -60.52
C CYS A 4 8.68 2.17 -59.20
N SER A 5 9.79 1.82 -58.57
CA SER A 5 9.89 1.42 -57.19
C SER A 5 10.22 2.68 -56.36
N GLU A 6 9.28 3.17 -55.58
CA GLU A 6 9.56 4.18 -54.56
C GLU A 6 10.04 3.48 -53.30
N GLU A 7 11.25 3.83 -52.85
CA GLU A 7 11.78 3.46 -51.52
C GLU A 7 11.12 4.37 -50.45
N PRO A 8 10.79 3.84 -49.29
CA PRO A 8 10.18 4.66 -48.20
C PRO A 8 11.26 5.48 -47.46
N ASP A 9 10.89 6.71 -47.12
CA ASP A 9 11.63 7.74 -46.40
C ASP A 9 12.16 7.23 -45.03
N PRO A 10 13.47 7.42 -44.73
CA PRO A 10 14.08 6.98 -43.45
C PRO A 10 13.61 7.75 -42.21
N SER A 11 12.84 8.83 -42.31
CA SER A 11 12.33 9.60 -41.19
C SER A 11 11.23 8.89 -40.41
N SER A 12 10.56 7.88 -40.97
CA SER A 12 9.49 7.11 -40.31
C SER A 12 9.98 5.98 -39.40
N ALA A 13 11.26 5.57 -39.51
CA ALA A 13 11.82 4.45 -38.75
C ALA A 13 12.08 4.76 -37.24
N GLY A 14 12.13 6.04 -36.87
CA GLY A 14 12.31 6.46 -35.46
C GLY A 14 11.03 6.37 -34.63
N PHE A 15 9.86 6.48 -35.26
CA PHE A 15 8.56 6.46 -34.58
C PHE A 15 8.14 5.03 -34.22
N TRP A 16 8.43 4.05 -35.06
CA TRP A 16 8.07 2.64 -34.82
C TRP A 16 8.92 1.97 -33.72
N ARG A 17 10.19 2.37 -33.54
CA ARG A 17 11.03 1.80 -32.44
C ARG A 17 10.65 2.29 -31.06
N ARG A 18 9.99 3.44 -30.93
CA ARG A 18 9.44 3.90 -29.63
C ARG A 18 8.14 3.21 -29.28
N SER A 19 7.31 2.84 -30.27
CA SER A 19 6.08 2.11 -30.04
C SER A 19 6.29 0.64 -29.66
N GLU A 20 7.36 -0.01 -30.13
CA GLU A 20 7.69 -1.39 -29.76
C GLU A 20 8.15 -1.51 -28.28
N GLY A 21 8.90 -0.54 -27.76
CA GLY A 21 9.27 -0.49 -26.33
C GLY A 21 8.08 -0.25 -25.41
N TYR A 22 7.08 0.50 -25.86
CA TYR A 22 5.85 0.75 -25.14
C TYR A 22 4.91 -0.47 -25.18
N ALA A 23 4.80 -1.13 -26.35
CA ALA A 23 4.02 -2.35 -26.49
C ALA A 23 4.56 -3.50 -25.63
N GLN A 24 5.87 -3.62 -25.46
CA GLN A 24 6.48 -4.62 -24.57
C GLN A 24 6.21 -4.32 -23.08
N ASN A 25 6.10 -3.05 -22.70
CA ASN A 25 5.79 -2.66 -21.30
C ASN A 25 4.29 -2.80 -21.01
N ILE A 26 3.41 -2.63 -22.00
CA ILE A 26 1.97 -2.90 -21.91
C ILE A 26 1.73 -4.42 -21.86
N GLN A 27 2.37 -5.20 -22.72
CA GLN A 27 2.30 -6.67 -22.67
C GLN A 27 2.85 -7.26 -21.36
N GLY A 28 3.83 -6.60 -20.71
CA GLY A 28 4.31 -6.96 -19.39
C GLY A 28 3.26 -6.66 -18.30
N LYS A 29 2.52 -5.55 -18.42
CA LYS A 29 1.43 -5.18 -17.49
C LYS A 29 0.16 -5.96 -17.77
N GLU A 30 -0.21 -6.20 -19.01
CA GLU A 30 -1.30 -7.14 -19.35
C GLU A 30 -0.99 -8.55 -18.87
N LYS A 31 0.25 -9.01 -18.94
CA LYS A 31 0.67 -10.26 -18.31
C LYS A 31 0.56 -10.23 -16.78
N LEU A 32 0.87 -9.11 -16.12
CA LEU A 32 0.70 -8.97 -14.66
C LEU A 32 -0.79 -8.90 -14.28
N ILE A 33 -1.57 -8.11 -15.00
CA ILE A 33 -3.02 -8.03 -14.82
C ILE A 33 -3.66 -9.37 -15.17
N SER A 34 -3.28 -9.99 -16.28
CA SER A 34 -3.69 -11.35 -16.68
C SER A 34 -3.24 -12.43 -15.69
N TYR A 35 -2.12 -12.24 -15.00
CA TYR A 35 -1.64 -13.13 -13.94
C TYR A 35 -2.57 -13.10 -12.71
N PHE A 36 -3.12 -11.92 -12.35
CA PHE A 36 -4.08 -11.77 -11.27
C PHE A 36 -5.52 -12.12 -11.66
N TYR A 37 -5.92 -11.92 -12.92
CA TYR A 37 -7.23 -12.32 -13.44
C TYR A 37 -7.35 -13.84 -13.74
N GLY A 38 -6.23 -14.57 -13.85
CA GLY A 38 -6.21 -15.98 -14.26
C GLY A 38 -6.80 -16.99 -13.27
N MET A 39 -7.34 -16.55 -12.13
CA MET A 39 -7.89 -17.46 -11.10
C MET A 39 -9.42 -17.47 -11.01
N ILE A 40 -10.10 -16.42 -11.47
CA ILE A 40 -11.58 -16.33 -11.44
C ILE A 40 -12.05 -15.90 -12.82
N SER A 41 -13.08 -16.56 -13.37
CA SER A 41 -13.59 -16.24 -14.70
C SER A 41 -14.11 -14.79 -14.77
N LYS A 42 -13.90 -14.13 -15.92
CA LYS A 42 -14.42 -12.76 -16.13
C LYS A 42 -15.92 -12.71 -15.89
N ALA A 43 -16.65 -13.72 -16.33
CA ALA A 43 -18.11 -13.84 -16.11
C ALA A 43 -18.45 -13.87 -14.60
N THR A 44 -17.66 -14.58 -13.78
CA THR A 44 -17.84 -14.60 -12.33
C THR A 44 -17.52 -13.24 -11.72
N ILE A 45 -16.45 -12.58 -12.16
CA ILE A 45 -16.08 -11.22 -11.68
C ILE A 45 -17.21 -10.25 -11.99
N ASP A 46 -17.70 -10.22 -13.23
CA ASP A 46 -18.79 -9.34 -13.65
C ASP A 46 -20.08 -9.63 -12.86
N LYS A 47 -20.37 -10.91 -12.58
CA LYS A 47 -21.49 -11.34 -11.75
C LYS A 47 -21.35 -10.86 -10.31
N ILE A 48 -20.15 -10.93 -9.73
CA ILE A 48 -19.87 -10.41 -8.39
C ILE A 48 -20.14 -8.90 -8.37
N PHE A 49 -19.51 -8.12 -9.25
CA PHE A 49 -19.67 -6.67 -9.28
C PHE A 49 -21.11 -6.21 -9.54
N SER A 50 -21.88 -6.95 -10.33
CA SER A 50 -23.30 -6.63 -10.59
C SER A 50 -24.23 -6.99 -9.43
N THR A 51 -23.84 -7.94 -8.58
CA THR A 51 -24.67 -8.45 -7.49
C THR A 51 -24.39 -7.79 -6.16
N ILE A 52 -23.12 -7.54 -5.81
CA ILE A 52 -22.73 -6.99 -4.51
C ILE A 52 -23.22 -5.55 -4.37
N ARG A 53 -23.49 -5.15 -3.12
CA ARG A 53 -23.88 -3.79 -2.75
C ARG A 53 -22.83 -3.20 -1.82
N VAL A 54 -22.26 -2.08 -2.25
CA VAL A 54 -21.18 -1.40 -1.50
C VAL A 54 -21.62 -1.04 -0.08
N GLU A 55 -22.86 -0.54 0.07
CA GLU A 55 -23.42 -0.17 1.37
C GLU A 55 -23.65 -1.36 2.31
N GLU A 56 -23.93 -2.55 1.76
CA GLU A 56 -24.11 -3.78 2.55
C GLU A 56 -22.76 -4.37 3.00
N ILE A 57 -21.75 -4.33 2.14
CA ILE A 57 -20.40 -4.80 2.48
C ILE A 57 -19.79 -3.87 3.53
N ILE A 58 -19.82 -2.57 3.29
CA ILE A 58 -19.21 -1.59 4.18
C ILE A 58 -19.97 -1.47 5.50
N GLY A 59 -21.30 -1.63 5.47
CA GLY A 59 -22.13 -1.58 6.67
C GLY A 59 -21.80 -2.63 7.75
N GLU A 60 -21.05 -3.70 7.41
CA GLU A 60 -20.54 -4.66 8.40
C GLU A 60 -19.35 -4.13 9.21
N TYR A 61 -18.66 -3.10 8.69
CA TYR A 61 -17.43 -2.55 9.28
C TYR A 61 -17.63 -1.13 9.81
N VAL A 62 -18.54 -0.36 9.19
CA VAL A 62 -18.76 1.06 9.47
C VAL A 62 -20.23 1.32 9.76
N GLN A 63 -20.52 2.02 10.84
CA GLN A 63 -21.88 2.48 11.12
C GLN A 63 -22.28 3.59 10.16
N LEU A 64 -23.00 3.23 9.11
CA LEU A 64 -23.45 4.14 8.06
C LEU A 64 -24.77 4.82 8.44
N LYS A 65 -24.85 6.15 8.25
CA LYS A 65 -26.06 6.95 8.38
C LYS A 65 -26.42 7.57 7.03
N ARG A 66 -27.70 7.54 6.68
CA ARG A 66 -28.17 8.12 5.41
C ARG A 66 -27.96 9.64 5.38
N ALA A 67 -27.38 10.11 4.29
CA ALA A 67 -27.13 11.51 4.00
C ALA A 67 -27.49 11.79 2.53
N GLY A 68 -28.72 12.23 2.29
CA GLY A 68 -29.26 12.40 0.93
C GLY A 68 -29.39 11.07 0.17
N SER A 69 -28.79 10.98 -1.01
CA SER A 69 -28.69 9.78 -1.84
C SER A 69 -27.56 8.83 -1.37
N ASN A 70 -26.62 9.34 -0.59
CA ASN A 70 -25.43 8.64 -0.10
C ASN A 70 -25.59 8.21 1.37
N PHE A 71 -24.58 7.49 1.86
CA PHE A 71 -24.40 7.22 3.29
C PHE A 71 -23.11 7.87 3.77
N LYS A 72 -23.09 8.28 5.05
CA LYS A 72 -21.88 8.79 5.74
C LYS A 72 -21.61 8.00 7.01
N GLY A 73 -20.33 7.84 7.34
CA GLY A 73 -19.85 7.23 8.57
C GLY A 73 -18.52 7.82 9.02
N LEU A 74 -18.04 7.40 10.17
CA LEU A 74 -16.67 7.69 10.60
C LEU A 74 -15.71 6.81 9.78
N SER A 75 -14.54 7.33 9.47
CA SER A 75 -13.50 6.58 8.77
C SER A 75 -13.12 5.31 9.54
N PRO A 76 -13.08 4.13 8.91
CA PRO A 76 -12.56 2.93 9.54
C PRO A 76 -11.02 2.87 9.51
N PHE A 77 -10.36 3.84 8.87
CA PHE A 77 -8.92 3.83 8.65
C PHE A 77 -8.16 4.69 9.66
N HIS A 78 -8.83 5.63 10.35
CA HIS A 78 -8.26 6.45 11.43
C HIS A 78 -9.35 7.00 12.35
N ASP A 79 -8.95 7.48 13.54
CA ASP A 79 -9.88 8.08 14.51
C ASP A 79 -10.26 9.51 14.09
N GLU A 80 -11.57 9.76 13.92
CA GLU A 80 -12.12 11.08 13.63
C GLU A 80 -13.40 11.34 14.43
N LYS A 81 -13.73 12.63 14.63
CA LYS A 81 -14.94 13.04 15.37
C LYS A 81 -16.10 13.42 14.47
N SER A 82 -15.84 13.75 13.22
CA SER A 82 -16.84 14.14 12.20
C SER A 82 -16.82 13.14 11.05
N PRO A 83 -17.98 12.67 10.57
CA PRO A 83 -18.06 11.70 9.48
C PRO A 83 -17.49 12.24 8.18
N SER A 84 -16.38 11.69 7.71
CA SER A 84 -15.76 12.02 6.42
C SER A 84 -15.82 10.86 5.41
N PHE A 85 -16.26 9.69 5.85
CA PHE A 85 -16.37 8.50 5.02
C PHE A 85 -17.74 8.48 4.33
N VAL A 86 -17.74 8.52 2.98
CA VAL A 86 -18.94 8.59 2.15
C VAL A 86 -19.07 7.30 1.31
N VAL A 87 -20.27 6.75 1.25
CA VAL A 87 -20.62 5.59 0.42
C VAL A 87 -21.74 5.99 -0.52
N SER A 88 -21.53 5.78 -1.82
CA SER A 88 -22.50 6.08 -2.88
C SER A 88 -23.11 4.80 -3.45
N PRO A 89 -24.37 4.45 -3.08
CA PRO A 89 -25.03 3.25 -3.61
C PRO A 89 -25.30 3.33 -5.10
N SER A 90 -25.62 4.52 -5.61
CA SER A 90 -25.94 4.73 -7.04
C SER A 90 -24.72 4.47 -7.94
N LYS A 91 -23.52 4.79 -7.44
CA LYS A 91 -22.24 4.61 -8.15
C LYS A 91 -21.49 3.35 -7.74
N GLN A 92 -21.95 2.65 -6.69
CA GLN A 92 -21.31 1.45 -6.11
C GLN A 92 -19.85 1.69 -5.67
N ILE A 93 -19.56 2.85 -5.10
CA ILE A 93 -18.22 3.28 -4.66
C ILE A 93 -18.28 3.92 -3.28
N TRP A 94 -17.11 3.97 -2.64
CA TRP A 94 -16.89 4.69 -1.39
C TRP A 94 -15.73 5.67 -1.54
N LYS A 95 -15.72 6.70 -0.70
CA LYS A 95 -14.64 7.67 -0.58
C LYS A 95 -14.48 8.07 0.88
N ASP A 96 -13.24 8.05 1.35
CA ASP A 96 -12.82 8.61 2.62
C ASP A 96 -12.07 9.92 2.37
N PHE A 97 -12.73 11.04 2.63
CA PHE A 97 -12.17 12.37 2.37
C PHE A 97 -11.03 12.74 3.32
N SER A 98 -10.92 12.07 4.46
CA SER A 98 -9.88 12.33 5.45
C SER A 98 -8.55 11.66 5.10
N SER A 99 -8.58 10.42 4.58
CA SER A 99 -7.38 9.68 4.16
C SER A 99 -7.09 9.82 2.66
N GLY A 100 -8.02 10.36 1.87
CA GLY A 100 -7.95 10.40 0.41
C GLY A 100 -8.19 9.05 -0.28
N LYS A 101 -8.48 7.97 0.48
CA LYS A 101 -8.74 6.64 -0.07
C LYS A 101 -10.15 6.54 -0.65
N GLY A 102 -10.32 5.68 -1.67
CA GLY A 102 -11.63 5.43 -2.26
C GLY A 102 -11.60 4.23 -3.21
N GLY A 103 -12.79 3.71 -3.55
CA GLY A 103 -12.86 2.58 -4.45
C GLY A 103 -14.22 1.86 -4.47
N THR A 104 -14.22 0.60 -4.90
CA THR A 104 -15.38 -0.29 -4.93
C THR A 104 -15.51 -1.08 -3.62
N ALA A 105 -16.58 -1.86 -3.46
CA ALA A 105 -16.71 -2.80 -2.34
C ALA A 105 -15.54 -3.79 -2.24
N ILE A 106 -14.99 -4.22 -3.38
CA ILE A 106 -13.84 -5.12 -3.41
C ILE A 106 -12.57 -4.43 -2.92
N SER A 107 -12.30 -3.21 -3.39
CA SER A 107 -11.15 -2.44 -2.89
C SER A 107 -11.27 -2.10 -1.40
N PHE A 108 -12.50 -1.88 -0.89
CA PHE A 108 -12.73 -1.70 0.54
C PHE A 108 -12.34 -2.96 1.35
N LEU A 109 -12.75 -4.15 0.89
CA LEU A 109 -12.36 -5.42 1.52
C LEU A 109 -10.84 -5.65 1.47
N MET A 110 -10.19 -5.26 0.36
CA MET A 110 -8.74 -5.32 0.25
C MET A 110 -8.07 -4.41 1.28
N GLU A 111 -8.58 -3.20 1.49
CA GLU A 111 -8.03 -2.24 2.44
C GLU A 111 -8.30 -2.63 3.91
N ILE A 112 -9.54 -2.97 4.25
CA ILE A 112 -9.94 -3.20 5.65
C ILE A 112 -9.46 -4.57 6.17
N GLU A 113 -9.57 -5.62 5.34
CA GLU A 113 -9.16 -6.98 5.67
C GLU A 113 -7.78 -7.33 5.15
N SER A 114 -7.21 -6.43 4.31
CA SER A 114 -5.95 -6.65 3.59
C SER A 114 -5.94 -7.93 2.77
N PHE A 115 -7.07 -8.20 2.16
CA PHE A 115 -7.20 -9.27 1.19
C PHE A 115 -6.44 -8.93 -0.09
N THR A 116 -5.94 -9.95 -0.76
CA THR A 116 -5.61 -9.86 -2.17
C THR A 116 -6.91 -9.74 -2.99
N TYR A 117 -6.81 -9.23 -4.21
CA TYR A 117 -7.99 -9.07 -5.07
C TYR A 117 -8.80 -10.37 -5.26
N PRO A 118 -8.20 -11.56 -5.54
CA PRO A 118 -8.94 -12.81 -5.59
C PRO A 118 -9.57 -13.22 -4.26
N GLU A 119 -8.92 -12.93 -3.13
CA GLU A 119 -9.48 -13.22 -1.80
C GLU A 119 -10.69 -12.34 -1.50
N ALA A 120 -10.63 -11.06 -1.83
CA ALA A 120 -11.75 -10.13 -1.69
C ALA A 120 -12.95 -10.55 -2.55
N LEU A 121 -12.70 -10.98 -3.80
CA LEU A 121 -13.73 -11.51 -4.68
C LEU A 121 -14.39 -12.80 -4.13
N ARG A 122 -13.58 -13.75 -3.65
CA ARG A 122 -14.12 -14.99 -3.03
C ARG A 122 -14.91 -14.70 -1.76
N HIS A 123 -14.44 -13.76 -0.94
CA HIS A 123 -15.15 -13.33 0.27
C HIS A 123 -16.52 -12.73 -0.08
N ALA A 124 -16.55 -11.79 -1.04
CA ALA A 124 -17.79 -11.20 -1.52
C ALA A 124 -18.73 -12.25 -2.15
N ALA A 125 -18.20 -13.12 -3.01
CA ALA A 125 -18.95 -14.21 -3.63
C ALA A 125 -19.58 -15.14 -2.59
N LYS A 126 -18.84 -15.54 -1.56
CA LYS A 126 -19.33 -16.38 -0.47
C LYS A 126 -20.50 -15.72 0.28
N LYS A 127 -20.40 -14.43 0.57
CA LYS A 127 -21.45 -13.66 1.26
C LYS A 127 -22.76 -13.65 0.47
N TYR A 128 -22.68 -13.47 -0.85
CA TYR A 128 -23.86 -13.40 -1.73
C TYR A 128 -24.26 -14.74 -2.36
N GLY A 129 -23.63 -15.85 -1.95
CA GLY A 129 -23.95 -17.19 -2.45
C GLY A 129 -23.62 -17.37 -3.94
N ILE A 130 -22.64 -16.64 -4.45
CA ILE A 130 -22.19 -16.72 -5.84
C ILE A 130 -21.15 -17.84 -5.95
N GLU A 131 -21.41 -18.82 -6.80
CA GLU A 131 -20.44 -19.86 -7.13
C GLU A 131 -19.31 -19.27 -7.98
N VAL A 132 -18.06 -19.47 -7.54
CA VAL A 132 -16.88 -18.93 -8.21
C VAL A 132 -16.40 -19.95 -9.24
N GLU A 133 -16.59 -19.64 -10.51
CA GLU A 133 -16.04 -20.41 -11.61
C GLU A 133 -14.60 -19.95 -11.88
N GLU A 134 -13.65 -20.89 -11.86
CA GLU A 134 -12.26 -20.63 -12.19
C GLU A 134 -12.03 -20.79 -13.70
N ASP A 135 -11.42 -19.81 -14.31
CA ASP A 135 -11.10 -19.83 -15.75
C ASP A 135 -10.00 -20.85 -16.02
N ARG A 136 -10.36 -21.95 -16.64
CA ARG A 136 -9.41 -22.99 -17.08
C ARG A 136 -8.71 -22.53 -18.37
N ARG A 137 -7.86 -21.52 -18.28
CA ARG A 137 -6.86 -21.32 -19.35
C ARG A 137 -5.91 -22.51 -19.33
N GLU A 138 -5.45 -22.93 -20.49
CA GLU A 138 -4.36 -23.90 -20.63
C GLU A 138 -3.08 -23.33 -20.02
N GLN A 139 -2.99 -23.42 -18.70
CA GLN A 139 -1.74 -23.20 -17.97
C GLN A 139 -0.76 -24.30 -18.38
N THR A 140 0.52 -23.95 -18.47
CA THR A 140 1.55 -24.98 -18.65
C THR A 140 1.47 -26.01 -17.52
N ALA A 141 1.83 -27.25 -17.79
CA ALA A 141 1.77 -28.31 -16.78
C ALA A 141 2.56 -27.93 -15.50
N GLU A 142 3.63 -27.15 -15.65
CA GLU A 142 4.48 -26.64 -14.55
C GLU A 142 3.75 -25.57 -13.72
N GLU A 143 3.01 -24.65 -14.33
CA GLU A 143 2.22 -23.62 -13.61
C GLU A 143 1.06 -24.22 -12.84
N LYS A 144 0.35 -25.20 -13.43
CA LYS A 144 -0.72 -25.95 -12.75
C LYS A 144 -0.17 -26.71 -11.54
N GLN A 145 1.00 -27.35 -11.69
CA GLN A 145 1.62 -28.09 -10.60
C GLN A 145 2.02 -27.15 -9.47
N SER A 146 2.65 -26.01 -9.76
CA SER A 146 3.05 -25.02 -8.74
C SER A 146 1.87 -24.42 -7.97
N GLN A 147 0.75 -24.09 -8.64
CA GLN A 147 -0.46 -23.62 -7.96
C GLN A 147 -1.08 -24.68 -7.07
N THR A 148 -1.15 -25.92 -7.57
CA THR A 148 -1.66 -27.07 -6.80
C THR A 148 -0.79 -27.30 -5.57
N ASP A 149 0.53 -27.23 -5.72
CA ASP A 149 1.50 -27.41 -4.62
C ASP A 149 1.34 -26.32 -3.54
N LYS A 150 1.18 -25.05 -3.93
CA LYS A 150 0.92 -23.96 -2.95
C LYS A 150 -0.37 -24.15 -2.17
N GLU A 151 -1.45 -24.53 -2.85
CA GLU A 151 -2.72 -24.80 -2.15
C GLU A 151 -2.60 -26.02 -1.21
N LEU A 152 -1.87 -27.04 -1.61
CA LEU A 152 -1.58 -28.20 -0.76
C LEU A 152 -0.71 -27.78 0.44
N LEU A 153 0.25 -26.87 0.26
CA LEU A 153 1.05 -26.34 1.35
C LEU A 153 0.20 -25.58 2.37
N TYR A 154 -0.75 -24.75 1.95
CA TYR A 154 -1.67 -24.09 2.88
C TYR A 154 -2.53 -25.10 3.64
N LYS A 155 -3.11 -26.09 2.94
CA LYS A 155 -3.95 -27.13 3.57
C LYS A 155 -3.19 -27.97 4.59
N ILE A 156 -1.95 -28.35 4.27
CA ILE A 156 -1.14 -29.17 5.21
C ILE A 156 -0.76 -28.37 6.45
N HIS A 157 -0.54 -27.03 6.35
CA HIS A 157 -0.28 -26.19 7.50
C HIS A 157 -1.53 -25.98 8.37
N GLU A 158 -2.72 -25.86 7.77
CA GLU A 158 -3.99 -25.82 8.50
C GLU A 158 -4.21 -27.12 9.28
N ILE A 159 -4.02 -28.29 8.63
CA ILE A 159 -4.14 -29.60 9.26
C ILE A 159 -3.09 -29.81 10.36
N ALA A 160 -1.86 -29.32 10.15
CA ALA A 160 -0.82 -29.36 11.18
C ALA A 160 -1.20 -28.50 12.41
N ASN A 161 -1.79 -27.35 12.15
CA ASN A 161 -2.28 -26.47 13.23
C ASN A 161 -3.37 -27.14 14.05
N ASP A 162 -4.35 -27.76 13.39
CA ASP A 162 -5.42 -28.51 14.07
C ASP A 162 -4.86 -29.69 14.85
N PHE A 163 -3.91 -30.44 14.26
CA PHE A 163 -3.22 -31.54 14.92
C PHE A 163 -2.50 -31.08 16.21
N PHE A 164 -1.72 -30.00 16.15
CA PHE A 164 -0.99 -29.51 17.30
C PHE A 164 -1.93 -28.99 18.42
N GLN A 165 -3.04 -28.39 18.05
CA GLN A 165 -4.08 -28.00 19.01
C GLN A 165 -4.73 -29.23 19.66
N GLN A 166 -5.12 -30.23 18.86
CA GLN A 166 -5.65 -31.50 19.38
C GLN A 166 -4.67 -32.20 20.31
N GLN A 167 -3.39 -32.28 19.94
CA GLN A 167 -2.36 -32.83 20.82
C GLN A 167 -2.29 -32.11 22.16
N MET A 168 -2.40 -30.79 22.19
CA MET A 168 -2.38 -30.03 23.42
C MET A 168 -3.62 -30.24 24.31
N PHE A 169 -4.83 -30.24 23.70
CA PHE A 169 -6.08 -30.24 24.48
C PHE A 169 -6.62 -31.63 24.77
N GLU A 170 -6.31 -32.63 23.94
CA GLU A 170 -6.94 -33.96 24.05
C GLU A 170 -6.01 -35.02 24.65
N THR A 171 -4.68 -34.88 24.51
CA THR A 171 -3.73 -35.86 25.06
C THR A 171 -3.28 -35.54 26.48
N GLU A 172 -2.98 -36.55 27.30
CA GLU A 172 -2.42 -36.37 28.64
C GLU A 172 -1.04 -35.73 28.62
N GLU A 173 -0.21 -36.06 27.62
CA GLU A 173 1.11 -35.45 27.40
C GLU A 173 0.96 -33.94 27.12
N GLY A 174 0.10 -33.57 26.18
CA GLY A 174 -0.14 -32.17 25.83
C GLY A 174 -0.70 -31.35 26.97
N LYS A 175 -1.64 -31.90 27.75
CA LYS A 175 -2.21 -31.22 28.91
C LYS A 175 -1.17 -31.00 30.00
N SER A 176 -0.40 -32.01 30.33
CA SER A 176 0.59 -31.95 31.42
C SER A 176 1.81 -31.07 31.08
N ILE A 177 2.20 -30.99 29.80
CA ILE A 177 3.39 -30.24 29.37
C ILE A 177 3.03 -28.85 28.81
N ALA A 178 2.26 -28.80 27.73
CA ALA A 178 2.05 -27.56 27.00
C ALA A 178 0.94 -26.70 27.60
N TYR A 179 -0.21 -27.29 27.87
CA TYR A 179 -1.31 -26.53 28.46
C TYR A 179 -0.97 -26.05 29.90
N SER A 180 -0.32 -26.91 30.69
CA SER A 180 0.19 -26.54 32.05
C SER A 180 1.20 -25.39 31.93
N TYR A 181 2.15 -25.43 30.96
CA TYR A 181 3.10 -24.34 30.74
C TYR A 181 2.39 -23.01 30.45
N PHE A 182 1.36 -23.01 29.58
CA PHE A 182 0.63 -21.78 29.29
C PHE A 182 -0.18 -21.29 30.51
N LYS A 183 -0.72 -22.21 31.33
CA LYS A 183 -1.39 -21.86 32.58
C LYS A 183 -0.45 -21.34 33.66
N GLU A 184 0.75 -21.88 33.79
CA GLU A 184 1.82 -21.34 34.64
C GLU A 184 2.26 -19.94 34.21
N ARG A 185 2.08 -19.59 32.93
CA ARG A 185 2.25 -18.26 32.38
C ARG A 185 1.00 -17.39 32.49
N GLU A 186 -0.01 -17.86 33.21
CA GLU A 186 -1.28 -17.17 33.50
C GLU A 186 -2.12 -16.89 32.22
N LEU A 187 -1.87 -17.61 31.09
CA LEU A 187 -2.65 -17.40 29.88
C LEU A 187 -4.09 -17.93 30.03
N ARG A 188 -5.06 -17.10 29.65
CA ARG A 188 -6.48 -17.45 29.56
C ARG A 188 -6.75 -18.30 28.32
N ASP A 189 -7.80 -19.16 28.41
CA ASP A 189 -8.16 -20.06 27.31
C ASP A 189 -8.57 -19.33 26.05
N GLU A 190 -9.21 -18.15 26.20
CA GLU A 190 -9.57 -17.30 25.06
C GLU A 190 -8.32 -16.85 24.28
N ILE A 191 -7.24 -16.55 24.97
CA ILE A 191 -5.98 -16.13 24.34
C ILE A 191 -5.27 -17.32 23.70
N ILE A 192 -5.22 -18.47 24.39
CA ILE A 192 -4.68 -19.71 23.85
C ILE A 192 -5.39 -20.08 22.53
N THR A 193 -6.73 -19.97 22.51
CA THR A 193 -7.56 -20.21 21.33
C THR A 193 -7.38 -19.12 20.26
N LYS A 194 -7.36 -17.83 20.63
CA LYS A 194 -7.16 -16.71 19.72
C LYS A 194 -5.85 -16.83 18.92
N PHE A 195 -4.79 -17.29 19.57
CA PHE A 195 -3.49 -17.51 18.96
C PHE A 195 -3.29 -18.94 18.44
N GLN A 196 -4.29 -19.81 18.59
CA GLN A 196 -4.29 -21.20 18.12
C GLN A 196 -3.06 -21.99 18.62
N LEU A 197 -2.63 -21.76 19.87
CA LEU A 197 -1.45 -22.38 20.44
C LEU A 197 -1.61 -23.90 20.51
N GLY A 198 -0.50 -24.64 20.36
CA GLY A 198 -0.52 -26.09 20.26
C GLY A 198 0.69 -26.78 20.88
N TYR A 199 0.75 -28.08 20.73
CA TYR A 199 1.84 -28.92 21.19
C TYR A 199 2.29 -29.94 20.13
N ALA A 200 3.58 -30.05 19.92
CA ALA A 200 4.21 -31.11 19.13
C ALA A 200 4.73 -32.19 20.06
N PRO A 201 4.20 -33.44 20.00
CA PRO A 201 4.52 -34.51 20.96
C PRO A 201 5.96 -35.04 20.85
N GLU A 202 6.39 -35.87 21.83
CA GLU A 202 7.71 -36.48 21.88
C GLU A 202 7.93 -37.50 20.75
N GLN A 203 6.86 -38.17 20.30
CA GLN A 203 6.93 -39.18 19.24
C GLN A 203 7.63 -38.62 18.01
N LYS A 204 8.55 -39.44 17.44
CA LYS A 204 9.46 -38.99 16.39
C LYS A 204 8.79 -38.52 15.10
N ASN A 205 7.65 -39.09 14.76
CA ASN A 205 6.94 -38.90 13.49
C ASN A 205 5.40 -38.86 13.64
N ALA A 206 4.92 -38.38 14.78
CA ALA A 206 3.49 -38.32 15.10
C ALA A 206 2.67 -37.56 14.05
N PHE A 207 3.10 -36.36 13.67
CA PHE A 207 2.46 -35.58 12.62
C PHE A 207 2.66 -36.20 11.24
N THR A 208 3.86 -36.70 10.96
CA THR A 208 4.18 -37.35 9.67
C THR A 208 3.27 -38.55 9.43
N GLU A 209 3.09 -39.43 10.39
CA GLU A 209 2.18 -40.59 10.31
C GLU A 209 0.73 -40.13 10.08
N PHE A 210 0.25 -39.22 10.90
CA PHE A 210 -1.09 -38.64 10.76
C PHE A 210 -1.35 -38.04 9.37
N ALA A 211 -0.37 -37.29 8.82
CA ALA A 211 -0.53 -36.67 7.52
C ALA A 211 -0.48 -37.68 6.36
N LEU A 212 0.37 -38.71 6.46
CA LEU A 212 0.41 -39.82 5.48
C LEU A 212 -0.89 -40.64 5.49
N GLU A 213 -1.48 -40.89 6.67
CA GLU A 213 -2.79 -41.52 6.79
C GLU A 213 -3.93 -40.72 6.16
N LYS A 214 -3.82 -39.38 6.19
CA LYS A 214 -4.71 -38.44 5.52
C LYS A 214 -4.51 -38.38 4.00
N GLY A 215 -3.51 -39.09 3.45
CA GLY A 215 -3.24 -39.17 2.03
C GLY A 215 -2.28 -38.11 1.47
N TYR A 216 -1.59 -37.36 2.32
CA TYR A 216 -0.57 -36.42 1.85
C TYR A 216 0.71 -37.14 1.42
N SER A 217 1.34 -36.71 0.33
CA SER A 217 2.58 -37.32 -0.16
C SER A 217 3.80 -36.87 0.65
N LYS A 218 4.86 -37.71 0.64
CA LYS A 218 6.14 -37.38 1.29
C LYS A 218 6.75 -36.08 0.74
N GLU A 219 6.63 -35.87 -0.57
CA GLU A 219 7.15 -34.67 -1.24
C GLU A 219 6.49 -33.39 -0.71
N ILE A 220 5.18 -33.39 -0.50
CA ILE A 220 4.47 -32.22 0.06
C ILE A 220 4.87 -32.00 1.52
N LEU A 221 5.04 -33.08 2.29
CA LEU A 221 5.50 -32.99 3.67
C LEU A 221 6.91 -32.42 3.80
N GLU A 222 7.82 -32.78 2.88
CA GLU A 222 9.16 -32.18 2.81
C GLU A 222 9.12 -30.71 2.36
N LYS A 223 8.37 -30.40 1.28
CA LYS A 223 8.18 -29.03 0.80
C LYS A 223 7.55 -28.11 1.85
N SER A 224 6.67 -28.63 2.71
CA SER A 224 6.08 -27.89 3.82
C SER A 224 7.09 -27.57 4.94
N GLY A 225 8.20 -28.30 4.99
CA GLY A 225 9.20 -28.23 6.06
C GLY A 225 8.71 -28.76 7.42
N LEU A 226 7.59 -29.47 7.45
CA LEU A 226 7.05 -30.10 8.67
C LEU A 226 7.65 -31.46 8.95
N SER A 227 8.07 -32.19 7.91
CA SER A 227 8.67 -33.51 7.99
C SER A 227 9.95 -33.60 7.17
N ILE A 228 10.86 -34.49 7.55
CA ILE A 228 12.06 -34.87 6.79
C ILE A 228 12.11 -36.39 6.64
N PHE A 229 12.60 -36.90 5.52
CA PHE A 229 12.67 -38.33 5.22
C PHE A 229 14.13 -38.78 4.94
N PRO A 230 15.01 -38.85 5.95
CA PRO A 230 16.37 -39.33 5.75
C PRO A 230 16.38 -40.84 5.46
N GLU A 231 17.39 -41.32 4.72
CA GLU A 231 17.51 -42.73 4.30
C GLU A 231 17.41 -43.72 5.47
N ASN A 232 17.92 -43.35 6.64
CA ASN A 232 17.87 -44.19 7.86
C ASN A 232 16.54 -44.08 8.62
N SER A 233 15.57 -43.31 8.12
CA SER A 233 14.25 -43.14 8.72
C SER A 233 13.17 -42.99 7.64
N PRO A 234 12.83 -44.03 6.87
CA PRO A 234 11.91 -43.97 5.75
C PRO A 234 10.45 -43.64 6.16
N GLY A 235 10.11 -43.81 7.45
CA GLY A 235 8.82 -43.38 8.04
C GLY A 235 8.74 -41.89 8.35
N GLY A 236 9.83 -41.16 8.10
CA GLY A 236 9.91 -39.73 8.34
C GLY A 236 10.25 -39.33 9.79
N ILE A 237 10.55 -38.08 9.97
CA ILE A 237 10.81 -37.43 11.25
C ILE A 237 10.15 -36.08 11.26
N ASP A 238 9.37 -35.80 12.30
CA ASP A 238 8.77 -34.47 12.50
C ASP A 238 9.82 -33.41 12.80
N ARG A 239 9.69 -32.26 12.21
CA ARG A 239 10.55 -31.11 12.49
C ARG A 239 10.36 -30.60 13.92
N PHE A 240 9.13 -30.52 14.37
CA PHE A 240 8.76 -30.06 15.71
C PHE A 240 8.46 -31.25 16.59
N ARG A 241 9.15 -31.33 17.72
CA ARG A 241 8.97 -32.40 18.72
C ARG A 241 9.22 -31.84 20.10
N GLU A 242 8.45 -32.29 21.08
CA GLU A 242 8.56 -31.84 22.49
C GLU A 242 8.56 -30.33 22.64
N ARG A 243 7.70 -29.65 21.86
CA ARG A 243 7.69 -28.20 21.79
C ARG A 243 6.28 -27.65 21.88
N VAL A 244 6.13 -26.55 22.58
CA VAL A 244 4.94 -25.70 22.41
C VAL A 244 5.02 -24.98 21.09
N ILE A 245 3.86 -24.86 20.40
CA ILE A 245 3.73 -24.38 19.03
C ILE A 245 3.02 -23.02 19.02
N PHE A 246 3.58 -22.11 18.23
CA PHE A 246 3.06 -20.77 17.93
C PHE A 246 2.79 -20.67 16.43
N PRO A 247 1.53 -20.77 15.97
CA PRO A 247 1.20 -20.64 14.56
C PRO A 247 1.50 -19.24 14.04
N ILE A 248 2.15 -19.14 12.89
CA ILE A 248 2.48 -17.89 12.22
C ILE A 248 1.50 -17.69 11.09
N HIS A 249 0.72 -16.60 11.15
CA HIS A 249 -0.36 -16.31 10.21
C HIS A 249 0.06 -15.32 9.13
N SER A 250 -0.50 -15.48 7.93
CA SER A 250 -0.52 -14.45 6.90
C SER A 250 -1.32 -13.24 7.38
N PHE A 251 -1.26 -12.15 6.63
CA PHE A 251 -2.10 -10.99 6.89
C PHE A 251 -3.61 -11.34 6.85
N SER A 252 -4.03 -12.23 5.96
CA SER A 252 -5.40 -12.74 5.85
C SER A 252 -5.78 -13.84 6.86
N GLY A 253 -4.87 -14.26 7.73
CA GLY A 253 -5.14 -15.24 8.79
C GLY A 253 -4.89 -16.71 8.42
N ARG A 254 -4.34 -17.01 7.23
CA ARG A 254 -3.94 -18.40 6.88
C ARG A 254 -2.64 -18.76 7.57
N VAL A 255 -2.52 -20.00 8.03
CA VAL A 255 -1.29 -20.51 8.67
C VAL A 255 -0.20 -20.69 7.62
N LEU A 256 0.93 -20.00 7.80
CA LEU A 256 2.09 -20.04 6.90
C LEU A 256 3.19 -20.96 7.41
N GLY A 257 3.31 -21.08 8.72
CA GLY A 257 4.37 -21.81 9.39
C GLY A 257 4.20 -21.76 10.90
N PHE A 258 5.21 -22.20 11.61
CA PHE A 258 5.19 -22.31 13.07
C PHE A 258 6.49 -21.83 13.70
N GLY A 259 6.37 -21.13 14.83
CA GLY A 259 7.41 -21.02 15.81
C GLY A 259 7.22 -22.11 16.88
N ALA A 260 8.31 -22.62 17.43
CA ALA A 260 8.25 -23.68 18.42
C ALA A 260 9.28 -23.46 19.52
N ARG A 261 8.89 -23.64 20.79
CA ARG A 261 9.77 -23.49 21.96
C ARG A 261 9.88 -24.81 22.72
N ILE A 262 11.11 -25.25 22.98
CA ILE A 262 11.35 -26.39 23.85
C ILE A 262 11.22 -25.98 25.33
N LEU A 263 10.57 -26.82 26.14
CA LEU A 263 10.36 -26.55 27.55
C LEU A 263 11.39 -27.22 28.46
N ARG A 264 12.07 -28.28 27.98
CA ARG A 264 13.12 -28.97 28.73
C ARG A 264 14.36 -28.10 28.91
N ASN A 265 14.86 -28.04 30.14
CA ASN A 265 16.15 -27.41 30.47
C ASN A 265 17.29 -28.36 30.16
N ASN A 266 18.46 -27.83 29.83
CA ASN A 266 19.73 -28.60 29.57
C ASN A 266 19.76 -29.43 28.27
N VAL A 267 19.05 -29.04 27.23
CA VAL A 267 19.13 -29.68 25.92
C VAL A 267 20.12 -28.90 25.04
N LYS A 268 20.98 -29.59 24.26
CA LYS A 268 21.91 -28.97 23.29
C LYS A 268 21.25 -28.43 22.03
N THR A 269 19.93 -28.22 22.04
CA THR A 269 19.15 -27.72 20.92
C THR A 269 18.70 -26.29 21.13
N ALA A 270 18.46 -25.55 20.06
CA ALA A 270 17.97 -24.18 20.14
C ALA A 270 16.65 -24.09 20.93
N LYS A 271 16.56 -23.12 21.86
CA LYS A 271 15.36 -22.86 22.67
C LYS A 271 14.13 -22.59 21.81
N TYR A 272 14.29 -21.80 20.75
CA TYR A 272 13.27 -21.54 19.73
C TYR A 272 13.68 -22.12 18.38
N LEU A 273 12.72 -22.68 17.67
CA LEU A 273 12.87 -23.22 16.33
C LEU A 273 11.69 -22.74 15.48
N ASN A 274 11.96 -22.15 14.32
CA ASN A 274 10.94 -21.72 13.38
C ASN A 274 10.88 -22.67 12.18
N SER A 275 9.75 -22.62 11.45
CA SER A 275 9.63 -23.24 10.12
C SER A 275 10.78 -22.79 9.22
N PRO A 276 11.26 -23.66 8.31
CA PRO A 276 12.20 -23.25 7.27
C PRO A 276 11.50 -22.34 6.25
N GLU A 277 12.27 -21.70 5.37
CA GLU A 277 11.73 -21.02 4.20
C GLU A 277 10.99 -22.02 3.30
N THR A 278 9.79 -21.65 2.84
CA THR A 278 8.97 -22.44 1.92
C THR A 278 8.37 -21.55 0.86
N GLU A 279 7.64 -22.08 -0.11
CA GLU A 279 6.93 -21.29 -1.12
C GLU A 279 5.84 -20.36 -0.53
N ILE A 280 5.34 -20.66 0.67
CA ILE A 280 4.29 -19.88 1.34
C ILE A 280 4.79 -19.13 2.60
N TYR A 281 5.95 -19.44 3.12
CA TYR A 281 6.51 -18.85 4.31
C TYR A 281 7.89 -18.27 4.07
N HIS A 282 7.97 -16.94 4.12
CA HIS A 282 9.22 -16.19 4.10
C HIS A 282 9.36 -15.41 5.40
N LYS A 283 10.32 -15.81 6.23
CA LYS A 283 10.51 -15.22 7.55
C LYS A 283 10.72 -13.71 7.52
N SER A 284 11.34 -13.20 6.46
CA SER A 284 11.57 -11.78 6.23
C SER A 284 10.32 -10.98 5.86
N GLN A 285 9.19 -11.65 5.55
CA GLN A 285 7.96 -11.05 5.04
C GLN A 285 6.75 -11.28 5.94
N VAL A 286 6.95 -11.74 7.16
CA VAL A 286 5.88 -11.99 8.13
C VAL A 286 6.21 -11.39 9.49
N LEU A 287 5.19 -10.95 10.20
CA LEU A 287 5.25 -10.50 11.59
C LEU A 287 4.26 -11.31 12.40
N TYR A 288 4.71 -11.85 13.54
CA TYR A 288 3.84 -12.55 14.46
C TYR A 288 2.89 -11.59 15.15
N GLY A 289 1.64 -11.97 15.30
CA GLY A 289 0.59 -11.14 15.90
C GLY A 289 -0.04 -10.11 14.92
N LEU A 290 0.49 -9.95 13.71
CA LEU A 290 -0.01 -8.94 12.78
C LEU A 290 -1.47 -9.19 12.37
N ASN A 291 -1.85 -10.44 12.11
CA ASN A 291 -3.23 -10.77 11.80
C ASN A 291 -4.18 -10.43 12.95
N GLN A 292 -3.79 -10.78 14.18
CA GLN A 292 -4.58 -10.53 15.38
C GLN A 292 -4.63 -9.04 15.75
N GLY A 293 -3.56 -8.29 15.47
CA GLY A 293 -3.38 -6.90 15.88
C GLY A 293 -3.73 -5.84 14.84
N LYS A 294 -3.90 -6.20 13.55
CA LYS A 294 -4.03 -5.25 12.43
C LYS A 294 -5.12 -4.18 12.64
N GLN A 295 -6.29 -4.55 13.17
CA GLN A 295 -7.37 -3.60 13.42
C GLN A 295 -7.01 -2.63 14.56
N ALA A 296 -6.41 -3.14 15.65
CA ALA A 296 -5.97 -2.31 16.76
C ALA A 296 -4.84 -1.36 16.36
N ILE A 297 -3.90 -1.81 15.50
CA ILE A 297 -2.81 -0.98 14.95
C ILE A 297 -3.39 0.18 14.15
N SER A 298 -4.31 -0.09 13.23
CA SER A 298 -4.96 0.95 12.42
C SER A 298 -5.78 1.90 13.26
N LYS A 299 -6.59 1.37 14.18
CA LYS A 299 -7.45 2.16 15.06
C LYS A 299 -6.66 3.08 15.97
N ASN A 300 -5.60 2.57 16.60
CA ASN A 300 -4.75 3.34 17.51
C ASN A 300 -3.71 4.19 16.77
N ASN A 301 -3.62 4.04 15.44
CA ASN A 301 -2.58 4.64 14.60
C ASN A 301 -1.17 4.47 15.21
N LEU A 302 -0.92 3.30 15.79
CA LEU A 302 0.32 2.97 16.49
C LEU A 302 0.57 1.47 16.46
N CYS A 303 1.79 1.06 16.09
CA CYS A 303 2.27 -0.31 16.20
C CYS A 303 3.31 -0.42 17.32
N LEU A 304 3.12 -1.35 18.23
CA LEU A 304 4.10 -1.75 19.23
C LEU A 304 4.91 -2.92 18.66
N LEU A 305 6.22 -2.78 18.59
CA LEU A 305 7.14 -3.79 18.08
C LEU A 305 7.91 -4.41 19.24
N VAL A 306 7.77 -5.72 19.43
CA VAL A 306 8.45 -6.52 20.48
C VAL A 306 9.33 -7.61 19.85
N GLU A 307 10.11 -8.34 20.66
CA GLU A 307 11.05 -9.34 20.15
C GLU A 307 10.44 -10.74 20.02
N GLY A 308 9.63 -11.18 20.96
CA GLY A 308 9.23 -12.58 21.10
C GLY A 308 7.73 -12.85 20.92
N TYR A 309 7.41 -14.13 20.76
CA TYR A 309 6.03 -14.63 20.67
C TYR A 309 5.23 -14.35 21.95
N MET A 310 5.87 -14.60 23.12
CA MET A 310 5.21 -14.46 24.41
C MET A 310 4.89 -13.02 24.73
N ASP A 311 5.73 -12.07 24.33
CA ASP A 311 5.50 -10.65 24.56
C ASP A 311 4.22 -10.18 23.83
N VAL A 312 4.04 -10.63 22.57
CA VAL A 312 2.81 -10.35 21.80
C VAL A 312 1.59 -10.93 22.52
N ILE A 313 1.67 -12.19 22.92
CA ILE A 313 0.53 -12.90 23.54
C ILE A 313 0.18 -12.27 24.89
N ALA A 314 1.16 -11.93 25.72
CA ALA A 314 0.96 -11.34 27.03
C ALA A 314 0.35 -9.93 26.94
N LEU A 315 0.83 -9.08 26.03
CA LEU A 315 0.25 -7.76 25.77
C LEU A 315 -1.19 -7.88 25.25
N HIS A 316 -1.46 -8.81 24.32
CA HIS A 316 -2.84 -9.07 23.87
C HIS A 316 -3.75 -9.50 25.04
N GLN A 317 -3.24 -10.34 25.96
CA GLN A 317 -4.01 -10.75 27.13
C GLN A 317 -4.32 -9.59 28.06
N SER A 318 -3.39 -8.64 28.19
CA SER A 318 -3.62 -7.42 28.98
C SER A 318 -4.54 -6.41 28.29
N GLY A 319 -4.99 -6.68 27.04
CA GLY A 319 -5.86 -5.79 26.26
C GLY A 319 -5.14 -4.85 25.30
N ILE A 320 -3.79 -4.92 25.23
CA ILE A 320 -2.97 -4.11 24.32
C ILE A 320 -2.75 -4.94 23.05
N GLU A 321 -3.64 -4.76 22.06
CA GLU A 321 -3.68 -5.62 20.88
C GLU A 321 -2.87 -5.11 19.68
N ASN A 322 -2.43 -3.86 19.68
CA ASN A 322 -1.67 -3.24 18.58
C ASN A 322 -0.17 -3.60 18.60
N VAL A 323 0.15 -4.87 18.81
CA VAL A 323 1.51 -5.37 19.01
C VAL A 323 1.87 -6.47 18.01
N VAL A 324 3.12 -6.43 17.53
CA VAL A 324 3.70 -7.43 16.63
C VAL A 324 5.13 -7.78 17.01
N SER A 325 5.62 -8.93 16.54
CA SER A 325 7.00 -9.36 16.76
C SER A 325 7.67 -9.82 15.48
N SER A 326 8.98 -9.52 15.36
CA SER A 326 9.86 -10.08 14.32
C SER A 326 10.28 -11.53 14.61
N SER A 327 9.94 -12.07 15.80
CA SER A 327 10.06 -13.46 16.20
C SER A 327 11.49 -14.05 16.10
N GLY A 328 12.44 -13.34 16.72
CA GLY A 328 13.84 -13.80 16.83
C GLY A 328 14.65 -13.63 15.54
N THR A 329 14.27 -12.68 14.69
CA THR A 329 15.07 -12.20 13.56
C THR A 329 15.26 -10.70 13.64
N ALA A 330 16.36 -10.21 13.07
CA ALA A 330 16.47 -8.78 12.80
C ALA A 330 15.30 -8.32 11.93
N LEU A 331 14.75 -7.15 12.25
CA LEU A 331 13.68 -6.52 11.47
C LEU A 331 14.12 -6.34 10.02
N THR A 332 13.21 -6.53 9.07
CA THR A 332 13.47 -6.39 7.63
C THR A 332 12.66 -5.25 7.02
N VAL A 333 13.08 -4.76 5.86
CA VAL A 333 12.35 -3.72 5.10
C VAL A 333 10.94 -4.20 4.72
N ASP A 334 10.79 -5.48 4.33
CA ASP A 334 9.48 -6.02 3.97
C ASP A 334 8.53 -6.09 5.18
N GLN A 335 9.04 -6.44 6.37
CA GLN A 335 8.28 -6.39 7.62
C GLN A 335 7.86 -4.95 7.98
N ILE A 336 8.75 -3.97 7.78
CA ILE A 336 8.43 -2.55 8.00
C ILE A 336 7.31 -2.10 7.06
N LYS A 337 7.35 -2.49 5.79
CA LYS A 337 6.28 -2.19 4.82
C LYS A 337 4.93 -2.77 5.22
N LEU A 338 4.90 -3.95 5.87
CA LEU A 338 3.64 -4.50 6.41
C LEU A 338 3.05 -3.60 7.51
N ILE A 339 3.89 -3.09 8.43
CA ILE A 339 3.45 -2.15 9.47
C ILE A 339 2.98 -0.84 8.82
N LYS A 340 3.76 -0.33 7.85
CA LYS A 340 3.49 0.95 7.19
C LYS A 340 2.15 1.01 6.46
N ARG A 341 1.62 -0.13 6.00
CA ARG A 341 0.26 -0.21 5.44
C ARG A 341 -0.83 0.14 6.45
N LEU A 342 -0.54 -0.01 7.74
CA LEU A 342 -1.51 0.20 8.83
C LEU A 342 -1.25 1.51 9.58
N THR A 343 0.01 1.89 9.79
CA THR A 343 0.42 3.10 10.51
C THR A 343 1.85 3.50 10.18
N GLU A 344 2.15 4.80 10.25
CA GLU A 344 3.52 5.30 10.18
C GLU A 344 4.19 5.38 11.57
N ASN A 345 3.46 5.14 12.67
CA ASN A 345 3.94 5.30 14.03
C ASN A 345 4.32 3.95 14.64
N VAL A 346 5.56 3.82 15.11
CA VAL A 346 6.07 2.61 15.76
C VAL A 346 6.70 2.97 17.11
N THR A 347 6.33 2.23 18.14
CA THR A 347 7.05 2.22 19.41
C THR A 347 7.72 0.86 19.57
N ILE A 348 9.05 0.86 19.67
CA ILE A 348 9.84 -0.36 19.89
C ILE A 348 9.92 -0.56 21.41
N LEU A 349 9.52 -1.73 21.87
CA LEU A 349 9.57 -2.14 23.26
C LEU A 349 10.71 -3.15 23.42
N PHE A 350 11.77 -2.75 24.13
CA PHE A 350 12.95 -3.58 24.32
C PHE A 350 13.01 -4.20 25.71
N ASP A 351 13.57 -5.39 25.75
CA ASP A 351 14.03 -6.01 26.99
C ASP A 351 15.16 -5.17 27.59
N GLY A 352 15.21 -5.03 28.89
CA GLY A 352 16.18 -4.19 29.60
C GLY A 352 17.65 -4.65 29.51
N ASP A 353 17.99 -5.56 28.61
CA ASP A 353 19.35 -6.10 28.48
C ASP A 353 20.22 -5.29 27.51
N SER A 354 21.53 -5.20 27.81
CA SER A 354 22.49 -4.39 27.05
C SER A 354 22.85 -4.96 25.67
N ALA A 355 22.58 -6.25 25.41
CA ALA A 355 22.92 -6.90 24.12
C ALA A 355 21.84 -6.59 23.07
N GLY A 356 20.56 -6.52 23.45
CA GLY A 356 19.45 -6.15 22.60
C GLY A 356 19.52 -4.69 22.14
N ILE A 357 20.05 -3.79 22.97
CA ILE A 357 20.10 -2.34 22.69
C ILE A 357 20.92 -2.01 21.41
N LYS A 358 22.10 -2.64 21.21
CA LYS A 358 22.92 -2.36 20.00
C LYS A 358 22.30 -2.93 18.71
N ALA A 359 21.62 -4.06 18.82
CA ALA A 359 20.88 -4.63 17.70
C ALA A 359 19.69 -3.71 17.32
N SER A 360 19.12 -3.00 18.28
CA SER A 360 18.01 -2.07 18.08
C SER A 360 18.35 -0.87 17.22
N PHE A 361 19.58 -0.34 17.28
CA PHE A 361 19.99 0.82 16.49
C PHE A 361 19.84 0.57 14.98
N ARG A 362 20.14 -0.65 14.54
CA ARG A 362 19.93 -1.03 13.13
C ARG A 362 18.45 -1.03 12.75
N SER A 363 17.57 -1.52 13.62
CA SER A 363 16.13 -1.50 13.40
C SER A 363 15.58 -0.07 13.33
N ILE A 364 16.08 0.85 14.20
CA ILE A 364 15.77 2.27 14.16
C ILE A 364 16.18 2.88 12.81
N ASP A 365 17.42 2.66 12.37
CA ASP A 365 17.92 3.23 11.11
C ASP A 365 17.10 2.73 9.90
N MET A 366 16.68 1.45 9.90
CA MET A 366 15.82 0.89 8.85
C MET A 366 14.41 1.49 8.86
N LEU A 367 13.80 1.66 10.03
CA LEU A 367 12.48 2.30 10.18
C LEU A 367 12.53 3.77 9.72
N LEU A 368 13.60 4.52 10.06
CA LEU A 368 13.79 5.89 9.60
C LEU A 368 13.94 5.99 8.07
N SER A 369 14.63 5.02 7.45
CA SER A 369 14.79 4.97 5.99
C SER A 369 13.46 4.72 5.26
N GLU A 370 12.50 4.07 5.91
CA GLU A 370 11.15 3.87 5.42
C GLU A 370 10.16 4.97 5.85
N ALA A 371 10.68 6.11 6.35
CA ALA A 371 9.93 7.30 6.77
C ALA A 371 8.95 7.05 7.94
N MET A 372 9.23 6.08 8.81
CA MET A 372 8.44 5.81 10.01
C MET A 372 8.76 6.82 11.13
N ASN A 373 7.76 7.09 11.98
CA ASN A 373 7.91 7.83 13.23
C ASN A 373 8.23 6.85 14.36
N ILE A 374 9.35 7.05 15.05
CA ILE A 374 9.86 6.03 15.98
C ILE A 374 9.93 6.58 17.39
N ARG A 375 9.38 5.81 18.31
CA ARG A 375 9.64 5.92 19.75
C ARG A 375 10.26 4.63 20.25
N VAL A 376 10.94 4.71 21.36
CA VAL A 376 11.63 3.57 21.99
C VAL A 376 11.34 3.56 23.49
N LEU A 377 11.04 2.39 24.02
CA LEU A 377 10.84 2.17 25.44
C LEU A 377 11.75 1.04 25.93
N LEU A 378 12.40 1.25 27.07
CA LEU A 378 13.04 0.21 27.86
C LEU A 378 12.20 -0.05 29.12
N PHE A 379 11.92 -1.30 29.40
CA PHE A 379 11.27 -1.66 30.65
C PHE A 379 12.23 -1.55 31.85
N PRO A 380 11.75 -1.14 33.03
CA PRO A 380 12.57 -1.00 34.23
C PRO A 380 12.89 -2.37 34.84
N ASP A 381 13.91 -2.42 35.70
CA ASP A 381 14.23 -3.54 36.57
C ASP A 381 14.53 -4.87 35.88
N GLY A 382 14.88 -4.83 34.59
CA GLY A 382 15.13 -6.02 33.78
C GLY A 382 13.87 -6.78 33.38
N ASP A 383 12.71 -6.15 33.46
CA ASP A 383 11.47 -6.71 32.94
C ASP A 383 11.47 -6.71 31.41
N ASP A 384 10.78 -7.70 30.85
CA ASP A 384 10.36 -7.77 29.46
C ASP A 384 8.87 -7.42 29.34
N PRO A 385 8.32 -7.22 28.12
CA PRO A 385 6.90 -6.90 27.94
C PRO A 385 5.96 -7.94 28.58
N ASP A 386 6.31 -9.24 28.53
CA ASP A 386 5.55 -10.34 29.15
C ASP A 386 5.49 -10.19 30.67
N SER A 387 6.65 -10.07 31.34
CA SER A 387 6.70 -9.96 32.81
C SER A 387 6.06 -8.67 33.34
N PHE A 388 6.28 -7.54 32.65
CA PHE A 388 5.72 -6.25 33.03
C PHE A 388 4.20 -6.22 32.92
N SER A 389 3.65 -6.73 31.77
CA SER A 389 2.20 -6.77 31.58
C SER A 389 1.45 -7.68 32.55
N ARG A 390 2.12 -8.71 33.08
CA ARG A 390 1.55 -9.57 34.12
C ARG A 390 1.53 -8.91 35.51
N LYS A 391 2.48 -8.04 35.81
CA LYS A 391 2.60 -7.34 37.11
C LYS A 391 1.66 -6.16 37.23
N HIS A 392 1.18 -5.60 36.13
CA HIS A 392 0.46 -4.33 36.13
C HIS A 392 -0.86 -4.42 35.34
N PRO A 393 -1.91 -3.66 35.75
CA PRO A 393 -3.16 -3.59 35.00
C PRO A 393 -2.97 -2.87 33.69
N GLN A 394 -3.85 -3.16 32.70
CA GLN A 394 -3.80 -2.61 31.30
C GLN A 394 -3.57 -1.10 31.30
N GLU A 395 -4.39 -0.33 31.99
CA GLU A 395 -4.31 1.14 32.00
C GLU A 395 -2.94 1.65 32.45
N TYR A 396 -2.31 0.97 33.41
CA TYR A 396 -0.96 1.33 33.87
C TYR A 396 0.08 1.06 32.78
N VAL A 397 0.01 -0.10 32.12
CA VAL A 397 0.94 -0.47 31.05
C VAL A 397 0.80 0.48 29.86
N GLU A 398 -0.42 0.80 29.42
CA GLU A 398 -0.68 1.77 28.36
C GLU A 398 -0.12 3.17 28.68
N ASN A 399 -0.41 3.65 29.90
CA ASN A 399 0.09 4.94 30.36
C ASN A 399 1.61 4.96 30.47
N PHE A 400 2.22 3.87 30.94
CA PHE A 400 3.67 3.71 31.00
C PHE A 400 4.29 3.79 29.61
N ILE A 401 3.77 3.02 28.65
CA ILE A 401 4.25 3.05 27.25
C ILE A 401 4.11 4.46 26.67
N LYS A 402 2.99 5.12 26.88
CA LYS A 402 2.73 6.46 26.34
C LYS A 402 3.66 7.54 26.91
N ASN A 403 3.94 7.49 28.22
CA ASN A 403 4.66 8.54 28.93
C ASN A 403 6.19 8.34 28.89
N GLU A 404 6.65 7.09 29.00
CA GLU A 404 8.07 6.77 29.14
C GLU A 404 8.75 6.48 27.77
N ALA A 405 7.97 6.23 26.69
CA ALA A 405 8.55 6.07 25.37
C ALA A 405 9.23 7.37 24.92
N LYS A 406 10.53 7.29 24.62
CA LYS A 406 11.38 8.39 24.17
C LYS A 406 11.48 8.41 22.63
N ASP A 407 11.69 9.58 22.05
CA ASP A 407 12.11 9.63 20.66
C ASP A 407 13.50 8.97 20.47
N PHE A 408 13.82 8.59 19.23
CA PHE A 408 15.04 7.84 18.95
C PHE A 408 16.32 8.63 19.26
N ILE A 409 16.30 9.98 19.17
CA ILE A 409 17.46 10.83 19.49
C ILE A 409 17.71 10.83 20.99
N ALA A 410 16.66 11.08 21.78
CA ALA A 410 16.75 11.06 23.22
C ALA A 410 17.24 9.70 23.71
N PHE A 411 16.69 8.61 23.14
CA PHE A 411 17.09 7.25 23.47
C PHE A 411 18.56 6.96 23.10
N LYS A 412 18.98 7.20 21.84
CA LYS A 412 20.37 6.97 21.42
C LYS A 412 21.34 7.82 22.23
N ALA A 413 21.01 9.09 22.46
CA ALA A 413 21.85 9.99 23.23
C ALA A 413 22.08 9.47 24.67
N GLU A 414 21.03 9.01 25.35
CA GLU A 414 21.13 8.47 26.70
C GLU A 414 22.07 7.26 26.77
N ILE A 415 21.89 6.31 25.86
CA ILE A 415 22.71 5.09 25.83
C ILE A 415 24.17 5.38 25.47
N LEU A 416 24.38 6.13 24.37
CA LEU A 416 25.71 6.39 23.85
C LEU A 416 26.52 7.32 24.79
N LEU A 417 25.87 8.29 25.45
CA LEU A 417 26.55 9.14 26.42
C LEU A 417 26.95 8.37 27.68
N LYS A 418 26.10 7.45 28.14
CA LYS A 418 26.42 6.59 29.28
C LYS A 418 27.62 5.69 28.98
N GLU A 419 27.74 5.18 27.73
CA GLU A 419 28.90 4.39 27.29
C GLU A 419 30.16 5.26 27.10
N ALA A 420 30.03 6.48 26.59
CA ALA A 420 31.16 7.39 26.33
C ALA A 420 31.80 7.92 27.61
N GLY A 421 31.03 8.02 28.71
CA GLY A 421 31.52 8.62 29.96
C GLY A 421 32.00 10.08 29.74
N ASP A 422 33.18 10.40 30.25
CA ASP A 422 33.80 11.75 30.09
C ASP A 422 34.79 11.84 28.94
N ASP A 423 34.95 10.78 28.14
CA ASP A 423 35.89 10.79 27.00
C ASP A 423 35.36 11.62 25.84
N PRO A 424 36.05 12.75 25.47
CA PRO A 424 35.63 13.64 24.40
C PRO A 424 35.58 12.93 23.00
N ILE A 425 36.47 11.99 22.76
CA ILE A 425 36.55 11.27 21.47
C ILE A 425 35.33 10.39 21.31
N ARG A 426 35.00 9.61 22.33
CA ARG A 426 33.82 8.77 22.35
C ARG A 426 32.53 9.56 22.28
N LYS A 427 32.47 10.75 22.95
CA LYS A 427 31.32 11.66 22.81
C LYS A 427 31.14 12.13 21.37
N ALA A 428 32.21 12.48 20.68
CA ALA A 428 32.16 12.91 19.29
C ALA A 428 31.70 11.76 18.35
N GLU A 429 32.16 10.54 18.58
CA GLU A 429 31.71 9.34 17.85
C GLU A 429 30.22 9.08 18.09
N SER A 430 29.77 9.18 19.32
CA SER A 430 28.34 9.03 19.69
C SER A 430 27.44 10.05 18.97
N ILE A 431 27.86 11.30 18.91
CA ILE A 431 27.14 12.36 18.19
C ILE A 431 27.10 12.05 16.69
N ARG A 432 28.21 11.60 16.12
CA ARG A 432 28.27 11.18 14.70
C ARG A 432 27.31 10.03 14.41
N ASP A 433 27.19 9.03 15.28
CA ASP A 433 26.25 7.92 15.13
C ASP A 433 24.78 8.38 15.20
N ILE A 434 24.47 9.38 16.03
CA ILE A 434 23.12 10.00 16.06
C ILE A 434 22.85 10.75 14.75
N VAL A 435 23.78 11.60 14.28
CA VAL A 435 23.64 12.34 13.02
C VAL A 435 23.51 11.39 11.83
N LYS A 436 24.22 10.25 11.86
CA LYS A 436 24.07 9.19 10.85
C LYS A 436 22.65 8.64 10.80
N SER A 437 22.00 8.46 11.93
CA SER A 437 20.59 8.04 11.97
C SER A 437 19.66 9.12 11.42
N VAL A 438 19.92 10.41 11.75
CA VAL A 438 19.18 11.55 11.18
C VAL A 438 19.32 11.59 9.65
N ALA A 439 20.46 11.15 9.08
CA ALA A 439 20.66 11.10 7.63
C ALA A 439 19.73 10.11 6.91
N PHE A 440 19.14 9.11 7.60
CA PHE A 440 18.12 8.22 7.04
C PHE A 440 16.73 8.85 6.97
N VAL A 441 16.46 9.90 7.73
CA VAL A 441 15.16 10.60 7.71
C VAL A 441 14.99 11.28 6.35
N GLN A 442 13.93 10.95 5.61
CA GLN A 442 13.73 11.48 4.25
C GLN A 442 13.23 12.93 4.23
N ASN A 443 12.45 13.33 5.23
CA ASN A 443 11.85 14.66 5.32
C ASN A 443 12.86 15.69 5.83
N ALA A 444 13.19 16.68 5.00
CA ALA A 444 14.19 17.72 5.31
C ALA A 444 13.82 18.56 6.55
N LEU A 445 12.54 18.88 6.74
CA LEU A 445 12.07 19.65 7.90
C LEU A 445 12.22 18.83 9.20
N LYS A 446 11.88 17.53 9.18
CA LYS A 446 12.12 16.64 10.33
C LYS A 446 13.62 16.53 10.64
N GLN A 447 14.49 16.46 9.61
CA GLN A 447 15.95 16.45 9.81
C GLN A 447 16.44 17.71 10.52
N GLU A 448 15.94 18.88 10.11
CA GLU A 448 16.31 20.15 10.75
C GLU A 448 15.88 20.18 12.22
N VAL A 449 14.64 19.78 12.53
CA VAL A 449 14.14 19.71 13.91
C VAL A 449 14.98 18.76 14.76
N TYR A 450 15.30 17.59 14.23
CA TYR A 450 16.16 16.61 14.91
C TYR A 450 17.59 17.12 15.14
N LEU A 451 18.19 17.83 14.18
CA LEU A 451 19.52 18.42 14.35
C LEU A 451 19.51 19.53 15.40
N LYS A 452 18.47 20.36 15.46
CA LYS A 452 18.30 21.36 16.52
C LYS A 452 18.21 20.71 17.91
N GLU A 453 17.50 19.60 18.02
CA GLU A 453 17.44 18.85 19.28
C GLU A 453 18.80 18.29 19.68
N VAL A 454 19.55 17.70 18.72
CA VAL A 454 20.94 17.25 18.96
C VAL A 454 21.83 18.43 19.35
N ALA A 455 21.76 19.57 18.66
CA ALA A 455 22.52 20.77 18.97
C ALA A 455 22.29 21.24 20.40
N ASN A 456 21.03 21.35 20.81
CA ASN A 456 20.64 21.76 22.16
C ASN A 456 21.13 20.79 23.23
N LYS A 457 20.98 19.48 22.98
CA LYS A 457 21.31 18.42 23.97
C LYS A 457 22.81 18.29 24.21
N PHE A 458 23.63 18.54 23.18
CA PHE A 458 25.08 18.38 23.26
C PHE A 458 25.83 19.70 23.32
N GLY A 459 25.16 20.85 23.26
CA GLY A 459 25.78 22.18 23.30
C GLY A 459 26.66 22.49 22.06
N LEU A 460 26.27 21.98 20.89
CA LEU A 460 26.99 22.15 19.63
C LEU A 460 26.30 23.17 18.71
N SER A 461 27.07 23.72 17.77
CA SER A 461 26.49 24.59 16.76
C SER A 461 25.69 23.77 15.74
N GLU A 462 24.48 24.23 15.35
CA GLU A 462 23.69 23.64 14.30
C GLU A 462 24.48 23.48 12.99
N GLN A 463 25.28 24.48 12.63
CA GLN A 463 26.11 24.48 11.42
C GLN A 463 27.09 23.31 11.37
N SER A 464 27.72 22.96 12.49
CA SER A 464 28.63 21.81 12.57
C SER A 464 27.91 20.49 12.34
N LEU A 465 26.70 20.35 12.87
CA LEU A 465 25.85 19.15 12.69
C LEU A 465 25.29 19.05 11.27
N PHE A 466 24.94 20.17 10.63
CA PHE A 466 24.54 20.17 9.22
C PHE A 466 25.71 19.79 8.30
N ASN A 467 26.90 20.21 8.57
CA ASN A 467 28.09 19.79 7.83
C ASN A 467 28.32 18.30 7.97
N GLU A 468 28.26 17.76 9.19
CA GLU A 468 28.36 16.30 9.42
C GLU A 468 27.23 15.53 8.74
N LEU A 469 25.99 16.01 8.80
CA LEU A 469 24.85 15.39 8.09
C LEU A 469 25.13 15.28 6.58
N ASN A 470 25.66 16.32 5.96
CA ASN A 470 25.99 16.30 4.54
C ASN A 470 27.08 15.27 4.22
N VAL A 471 28.10 15.14 5.10
CA VAL A 471 29.14 14.10 4.98
C VAL A 471 28.51 12.71 5.06
N GLN A 472 27.62 12.45 6.03
CA GLN A 472 26.94 11.16 6.19
C GLN A 472 26.05 10.82 4.99
N LYS A 473 25.32 11.80 4.45
CA LYS A 473 24.53 11.61 3.22
C LYS A 473 25.38 11.27 2.00
N GLN A 474 26.57 11.88 1.87
CA GLN A 474 27.49 11.56 0.78
C GLN A 474 28.04 10.15 0.90
N LEU A 475 28.41 9.71 2.11
CA LEU A 475 28.89 8.35 2.38
C LEU A 475 27.81 7.32 2.06
N GLN A 476 26.56 7.55 2.45
CA GLN A 476 25.44 6.68 2.11
C GLN A 476 25.24 6.54 0.59
N LYS A 477 25.35 7.64 -0.18
CA LYS A 477 25.26 7.63 -1.64
C LYS A 477 26.38 6.84 -2.33
N GLN A 478 27.56 6.76 -1.73
CA GLN A 478 28.69 5.99 -2.28
C GLN A 478 28.50 4.47 -2.15
N HIS A 479 27.76 4.00 -1.16
CA HIS A 479 27.47 2.58 -0.93
C HIS A 479 26.28 2.03 -1.77
N ILE A 480 25.59 2.89 -2.54
CA ILE A 480 24.48 2.47 -3.40
C ILE A 480 25.04 1.92 -4.72
N SER A 481 24.59 0.71 -5.12
CA SER A 481 25.00 0.06 -6.37
C SER A 481 24.62 0.89 -7.61
N PRO A 482 25.33 0.71 -8.77
CA PRO A 482 25.03 1.46 -9.99
C PRO A 482 23.58 1.33 -10.49
N GLN A 483 22.92 0.21 -10.22
CA GLN A 483 21.52 -0.03 -10.59
C GLN A 483 20.52 0.76 -9.72
N GLN A 484 20.85 0.96 -8.43
CA GLN A 484 20.05 1.80 -7.53
C GLN A 484 20.28 3.30 -7.76
N ARG A 485 21.45 3.69 -8.33
CA ARG A 485 21.73 5.08 -8.71
C ARG A 485 20.83 5.60 -9.83
N GLN A 486 20.42 4.74 -10.78
CA GLN A 486 19.50 5.13 -11.86
C GLN A 486 18.07 5.39 -11.35
N ALA A 487 17.61 4.63 -10.35
CA ALA A 487 16.31 4.87 -9.71
C ALA A 487 16.30 6.12 -8.80
N ALA A 488 17.47 6.46 -8.20
CA ALA A 488 17.60 7.63 -7.32
C ALA A 488 17.86 8.97 -8.06
N GLN A 489 18.19 8.91 -9.35
CA GLN A 489 18.42 10.13 -10.17
C GLN A 489 17.12 10.78 -10.69
N ILE A 490 15.95 10.22 -10.37
CA ILE A 490 14.63 10.81 -10.69
C ILE A 490 14.09 11.65 -9.51
N GLN A 491 14.92 12.08 -8.57
CA GLN A 491 14.51 13.10 -7.61
C GLN A 491 14.84 14.50 -8.16
N PRO A 492 13.87 15.42 -8.21
CA PRO A 492 14.13 16.77 -8.68
C PRO A 492 15.15 17.45 -7.76
N LYS A 493 16.14 18.07 -8.39
CA LYS A 493 17.13 18.97 -7.75
C LYS A 493 16.36 20.05 -6.99
N LEU A 494 16.44 20.05 -5.67
CA LEU A 494 15.94 21.17 -4.87
C LEU A 494 16.77 22.40 -5.18
N GLU A 495 16.31 23.23 -6.07
CA GLU A 495 16.71 24.63 -6.16
C GLU A 495 16.19 25.37 -4.93
N LYS A 496 16.99 26.32 -4.43
CA LYS A 496 16.62 27.19 -3.33
C LYS A 496 15.23 27.77 -3.60
N VAL A 497 14.27 27.42 -2.78
CA VAL A 497 12.94 28.05 -2.77
C VAL A 497 13.13 29.46 -2.19
N THR A 498 13.36 30.43 -3.06
CA THR A 498 12.76 31.74 -2.86
C THR A 498 11.27 31.51 -2.89
N GLU A 499 10.52 32.07 -1.95
CA GLU A 499 9.06 32.08 -1.97
C GLU A 499 8.56 32.73 -3.27
N VAL A 500 8.54 31.95 -4.33
CA VAL A 500 7.71 32.22 -5.49
C VAL A 500 6.41 31.51 -5.15
N LEU A 501 5.37 32.27 -4.91
CA LEU A 501 4.00 31.79 -5.05
C LEU A 501 4.00 30.95 -6.33
N GLN A 502 3.91 29.63 -6.19
CA GLN A 502 3.76 28.74 -7.34
C GLN A 502 2.42 29.15 -7.97
N THR A 503 2.48 29.97 -9.01
CA THR A 503 1.36 30.15 -9.91
C THR A 503 1.14 28.79 -10.55
N VAL A 504 0.12 28.08 -10.08
CA VAL A 504 -0.29 26.81 -10.68
C VAL A 504 -0.53 27.09 -12.15
N ASP A 505 0.11 26.33 -13.06
CA ASP A 505 -0.07 26.50 -14.50
C ASP A 505 -1.57 26.37 -14.84
N PRO A 506 -2.23 27.42 -15.36
CA PRO A 506 -3.66 27.36 -15.69
C PRO A 506 -4.02 26.20 -16.63
N LEU A 507 -3.07 25.84 -17.50
CA LEU A 507 -3.24 24.75 -18.45
C LEU A 507 -3.30 23.39 -17.73
N PHE A 508 -2.51 23.20 -16.67
CA PHE A 508 -2.56 21.99 -15.85
C PHE A 508 -3.91 21.85 -15.13
N ILE A 509 -4.48 22.95 -14.59
CA ILE A 509 -5.80 22.91 -13.95
C ILE A 509 -6.88 22.52 -14.95
N LEU A 510 -6.78 23.03 -16.18
CA LEU A 510 -7.76 22.73 -17.25
C LEU A 510 -7.61 21.30 -17.76
N GLU A 511 -6.37 20.77 -17.84
CA GLU A 511 -6.13 19.34 -18.11
C GLU A 511 -6.81 18.45 -17.06
N GLU A 512 -6.61 18.77 -15.77
CA GLU A 512 -7.28 18.06 -14.67
C GLU A 512 -8.80 18.07 -14.84
N LYS A 513 -9.37 19.22 -15.23
CA LYS A 513 -10.82 19.37 -15.42
C LYS A 513 -11.34 18.61 -16.63
N LEU A 514 -10.58 18.54 -17.73
CA LEU A 514 -10.95 17.73 -18.90
C LEU A 514 -11.00 16.24 -18.53
N VAL A 515 -10.00 15.75 -17.80
CA VAL A 515 -9.95 14.35 -17.35
C VAL A 515 -11.11 14.07 -16.36
N GLU A 516 -11.39 14.97 -15.42
CA GLU A 516 -12.53 14.84 -14.51
C GLU A 516 -13.87 14.72 -15.26
N LEU A 517 -14.08 15.55 -16.29
CA LEU A 517 -15.30 15.49 -17.12
C LEU A 517 -15.41 14.17 -17.88
N MET A 518 -14.33 13.66 -18.44
CA MET A 518 -14.30 12.33 -19.09
C MET A 518 -14.62 11.20 -18.11
N LEU A 519 -14.14 11.28 -16.88
CA LEU A 519 -14.41 10.27 -15.85
C LEU A 519 -15.84 10.33 -15.33
N LYS A 520 -16.37 11.56 -15.10
CA LYS A 520 -17.69 11.77 -14.47
C LYS A 520 -18.86 11.63 -15.46
N TYR A 521 -18.67 12.11 -16.68
CA TYR A 521 -19.73 12.23 -17.70
C TYR A 521 -19.36 11.60 -19.05
N GLY A 522 -18.33 10.78 -19.10
CA GLY A 522 -17.69 10.34 -20.34
C GLY A 522 -18.59 9.59 -21.34
N ASP A 523 -19.54 8.83 -20.84
CA ASP A 523 -20.53 8.06 -21.62
C ASP A 523 -21.77 8.87 -22.02
N ARG A 524 -21.86 10.12 -21.56
CA ARG A 524 -23.00 10.96 -21.85
C ARG A 524 -22.97 11.46 -23.29
N VAL A 525 -24.10 11.33 -23.99
CA VAL A 525 -24.30 11.81 -25.37
C VAL A 525 -24.68 13.28 -25.34
N LEU A 526 -23.98 14.07 -26.16
CA LEU A 526 -24.20 15.50 -26.37
C LEU A 526 -24.75 15.74 -27.78
N ASP A 527 -25.76 16.60 -27.87
CA ASP A 527 -26.27 17.10 -29.18
C ASP A 527 -25.40 18.30 -29.59
N ARG A 528 -24.83 18.23 -30.78
CA ARG A 528 -23.93 19.24 -31.36
C ARG A 528 -24.40 19.60 -32.76
N VAL A 529 -23.96 20.76 -33.23
CA VAL A 529 -24.22 21.25 -34.58
C VAL A 529 -22.90 21.61 -35.23
N ASP A 530 -22.67 21.09 -36.44
CA ASP A 530 -21.45 21.36 -37.22
C ASP A 530 -21.47 22.76 -37.88
N GLU A 531 -20.40 23.13 -38.57
CA GLU A 531 -20.28 24.42 -39.25
C GLU A 531 -21.31 24.59 -40.42
N GLU A 532 -21.84 23.49 -40.93
CA GLU A 532 -22.86 23.46 -42.00
C GLU A 532 -24.29 23.44 -41.41
N ASN A 533 -24.43 23.53 -40.05
CA ASN A 533 -25.69 23.52 -39.32
C ASN A 533 -26.42 22.17 -39.31
N ASN A 534 -25.67 21.05 -39.52
CA ASN A 534 -26.18 19.67 -39.35
C ASN A 534 -26.06 19.24 -37.89
N ALA A 535 -27.15 18.70 -37.33
CA ALA A 535 -27.12 18.15 -35.97
C ALA A 535 -26.45 16.76 -35.96
N TYR A 536 -25.55 16.54 -34.99
CA TYR A 536 -24.92 15.25 -34.75
C TYR A 536 -24.83 14.96 -33.25
N GLN A 537 -24.62 13.70 -32.92
CA GLN A 537 -24.45 13.24 -31.54
C GLN A 537 -23.02 12.75 -31.31
N ILE A 538 -22.46 13.12 -30.15
CA ILE A 538 -21.09 12.75 -29.76
C ILE A 538 -21.05 12.56 -28.26
N THR A 539 -20.26 11.60 -27.77
CA THR A 539 -20.06 11.43 -26.33
C THR A 539 -19.05 12.45 -25.77
N VAL A 540 -19.12 12.73 -24.48
CA VAL A 540 -18.17 13.63 -23.80
C VAL A 540 -16.72 13.15 -24.00
N ILE A 541 -16.47 11.84 -23.88
CA ILE A 541 -15.14 11.27 -24.15
C ILE A 541 -14.69 11.54 -25.56
N GLU A 542 -15.53 11.28 -26.56
CA GLU A 542 -15.17 11.47 -27.97
C GLU A 542 -14.89 12.94 -28.31
N GLU A 543 -15.69 13.87 -27.76
CA GLU A 543 -15.51 15.32 -27.98
C GLU A 543 -14.19 15.82 -27.38
N ILE A 544 -13.91 15.46 -26.11
CA ILE A 544 -12.66 15.85 -25.43
C ILE A 544 -11.43 15.20 -26.07
N MET A 545 -11.49 13.90 -26.39
CA MET A 545 -10.40 13.18 -27.04
C MET A 545 -10.14 13.69 -28.47
N GLY A 546 -11.20 14.10 -29.19
CA GLY A 546 -11.12 14.77 -30.48
C GLY A 546 -10.32 16.07 -30.36
N HIS A 547 -10.71 16.92 -29.42
CA HIS A 547 -10.04 18.20 -29.12
C HIS A 547 -8.55 18.01 -28.77
N LEU A 548 -8.22 17.10 -27.84
CA LEU A 548 -6.81 16.84 -27.44
C LEU A 548 -5.95 16.35 -28.62
N ARG A 549 -6.55 15.57 -29.52
CA ARG A 549 -5.89 15.06 -30.72
C ARG A 549 -5.69 16.12 -31.80
N GLU A 550 -6.70 16.95 -32.05
CA GLU A 550 -6.64 18.05 -33.02
C GLU A 550 -5.57 19.08 -32.66
N ASP A 551 -5.42 19.36 -31.40
CA ASP A 551 -4.43 20.32 -30.88
C ASP A 551 -3.05 19.67 -30.64
N GLU A 552 -2.88 18.38 -30.91
CA GLU A 552 -1.65 17.61 -30.62
C GLU A 552 -1.15 17.83 -29.18
N TYR A 553 -2.10 17.97 -28.23
CA TYR A 553 -1.77 18.27 -26.86
C TYR A 553 -1.18 17.07 -26.13
N GLU A 554 0.02 17.25 -25.55
CA GLU A 554 0.66 16.25 -24.70
C GLU A 554 0.23 16.43 -23.24
N ILE A 555 -0.40 15.40 -22.68
CA ILE A 555 -0.82 15.35 -21.27
C ILE A 555 0.39 15.48 -20.35
N GLN A 556 0.36 16.43 -19.43
CA GLN A 556 1.46 16.76 -18.52
C GLN A 556 1.50 15.85 -17.30
N SER A 557 0.35 15.54 -16.71
CA SER A 557 0.23 14.66 -15.55
C SER A 557 0.45 13.19 -15.93
N VAL A 558 1.35 12.50 -15.20
CA VAL A 558 1.61 11.06 -15.40
C VAL A 558 0.35 10.22 -15.17
N ILE A 559 -0.48 10.61 -14.18
CA ILE A 559 -1.73 9.88 -13.86
C ILE A 559 -2.77 10.16 -14.95
N ASN A 560 -2.96 11.42 -15.37
CA ASN A 560 -3.87 11.78 -16.44
C ASN A 560 -3.49 11.08 -17.75
N LYS A 561 -2.20 11.01 -18.06
CA LYS A 561 -1.71 10.32 -19.25
C LYS A 561 -2.12 8.85 -19.26
N LYS A 562 -1.96 8.15 -18.13
CA LYS A 562 -2.41 6.75 -18.02
C LYS A 562 -3.92 6.60 -18.26
N ILE A 563 -4.73 7.52 -17.70
CA ILE A 563 -6.19 7.50 -17.86
C ILE A 563 -6.56 7.76 -19.33
N VAL A 564 -5.96 8.78 -19.95
CA VAL A 564 -6.22 9.15 -21.34
C VAL A 564 -5.77 8.05 -22.32
N ASP A 565 -4.62 7.42 -22.07
CA ASP A 565 -4.13 6.29 -22.86
C ASP A 565 -5.11 5.10 -22.81
N GLU A 566 -5.65 4.78 -21.63
CA GLU A 566 -6.67 3.72 -21.48
C GLU A 566 -8.00 4.08 -22.16
N ILE A 567 -8.44 5.34 -22.08
CA ILE A 567 -9.62 5.82 -22.81
C ILE A 567 -9.39 5.68 -24.33
N GLN A 568 -8.20 6.02 -24.83
CA GLN A 568 -7.87 5.90 -26.23
C GLN A 568 -7.87 4.44 -26.72
N ILE A 569 -7.43 3.50 -25.90
CA ILE A 569 -7.51 2.07 -26.18
C ILE A 569 -9.00 1.66 -26.25
N GLY A 570 -9.80 2.06 -25.29
CA GLY A 570 -11.24 1.78 -25.28
C GLY A 570 -11.96 2.26 -26.52
N ILE A 571 -11.66 3.48 -27.01
CA ILE A 571 -12.24 4.02 -28.25
C ILE A 571 -11.86 3.13 -29.47
N LYS A 572 -10.62 2.63 -29.52
CA LYS A 572 -10.17 1.72 -30.62
C LYS A 572 -10.89 0.37 -30.55
N ASP A 573 -11.17 -0.11 -29.35
CA ASP A 573 -11.85 -1.38 -29.10
C ASP A 573 -13.38 -1.25 -29.18
N ASN A 574 -13.90 -0.05 -29.48
CA ASN A 574 -15.33 0.28 -29.50
C ASN A 574 -16.00 0.11 -28.11
N GLU A 575 -15.24 0.33 -27.02
CA GLU A 575 -15.64 0.26 -25.63
C GLU A 575 -15.42 1.63 -24.95
N LEU A 576 -16.50 2.28 -24.48
CA LEU A 576 -16.37 3.54 -23.73
C LEU A 576 -15.88 3.26 -22.29
N ARG A 577 -14.64 3.67 -21.99
CA ARG A 577 -14.02 3.53 -20.67
C ARG A 577 -14.21 4.82 -19.87
N SER A 578 -15.35 4.93 -19.20
CA SER A 578 -15.66 6.02 -18.26
C SER A 578 -15.20 5.70 -16.83
N GLY A 579 -15.51 6.56 -15.86
CA GLY A 579 -15.07 6.42 -14.46
C GLY A 579 -15.33 5.04 -13.85
N ASN A 580 -16.45 4.39 -14.15
CA ASN A 580 -16.77 3.06 -13.63
C ASN A 580 -15.77 1.98 -14.08
N PHE A 581 -15.25 2.06 -15.29
CA PHE A 581 -14.20 1.16 -15.77
C PHE A 581 -12.94 1.29 -14.93
N PHE A 582 -12.48 2.53 -14.68
CA PHE A 582 -11.26 2.78 -13.92
C PHE A 582 -11.35 2.37 -12.46
N MET A 583 -12.57 2.34 -11.88
CA MET A 583 -12.78 1.84 -10.51
C MET A 583 -12.56 0.32 -10.39
N THR A 584 -12.55 -0.42 -11.49
CA THR A 584 -12.25 -1.85 -11.50
C THR A 584 -10.76 -2.16 -11.65
N LEU A 585 -9.93 -1.15 -11.93
CA LEU A 585 -8.48 -1.33 -12.07
C LEU A 585 -7.81 -1.45 -10.69
N LEU A 586 -6.70 -2.21 -10.65
CA LEU A 586 -5.90 -2.44 -9.43
C LEU A 586 -4.82 -1.37 -9.19
N ASP A 587 -4.92 -0.19 -9.81
CA ASP A 587 -4.00 0.93 -9.60
C ASP A 587 -4.62 1.92 -8.60
N GLU A 588 -4.15 1.88 -7.33
CA GLU A 588 -4.66 2.71 -6.23
C GLU A 588 -4.60 4.21 -6.54
N THR A 589 -3.64 4.66 -7.34
CA THR A 589 -3.48 6.08 -7.69
C THR A 589 -4.55 6.52 -8.69
N ILE A 590 -4.92 5.64 -9.62
CA ILE A 590 -5.99 5.88 -10.58
C ILE A 590 -7.35 5.80 -9.87
N THR A 591 -7.61 4.74 -9.10
CA THR A 591 -8.89 4.57 -8.40
C THR A 591 -9.15 5.66 -7.38
N GLY A 592 -8.11 6.14 -6.67
CA GLY A 592 -8.20 7.29 -5.76
C GLY A 592 -8.66 8.55 -6.48
N LYS A 593 -8.00 8.90 -7.61
CA LYS A 593 -8.35 10.06 -8.44
C LYS A 593 -9.75 9.96 -9.06
N VAL A 594 -10.12 8.78 -9.52
CA VAL A 594 -11.46 8.54 -10.09
C VAL A 594 -12.54 8.66 -9.02
N ALA A 595 -12.28 8.16 -7.81
CA ALA A 595 -13.19 8.34 -6.68
C ALA A 595 -13.38 9.83 -6.31
N ASP A 596 -12.31 10.65 -6.37
CA ASP A 596 -12.39 12.11 -6.20
C ASP A 596 -13.28 12.76 -7.25
N ALA A 597 -13.18 12.34 -8.51
CA ALA A 597 -14.01 12.86 -9.59
C ALA A 597 -15.48 12.43 -9.49
N LEU A 598 -15.73 11.21 -8.97
CA LEU A 598 -17.08 10.63 -8.95
C LEU A 598 -17.88 10.95 -7.69
N VAL A 599 -17.25 11.14 -6.52
CA VAL A 599 -17.95 11.37 -5.23
C VAL A 599 -17.82 12.82 -4.82
N ASP A 600 -18.93 13.52 -4.70
CA ASP A 600 -18.96 14.86 -4.16
C ASP A 600 -19.07 14.79 -2.62
N GLU A 601 -18.24 15.57 -1.90
CA GLU A 601 -18.24 15.64 -0.43
C GLU A 601 -19.56 16.18 0.13
N TYR A 602 -20.18 17.10 -0.60
CA TYR A 602 -21.41 17.75 -0.21
C TYR A 602 -22.47 17.61 -1.32
N GLU A 603 -23.67 17.19 -0.94
CA GLU A 603 -24.83 17.24 -1.82
C GLU A 603 -25.54 18.59 -1.66
N THR A 604 -26.02 19.15 -2.77
CA THR A 604 -26.87 20.34 -2.73
C THR A 604 -28.18 19.97 -2.05
N SER A 605 -28.56 20.73 -1.00
CA SER A 605 -29.86 20.58 -0.35
C SER A 605 -31.01 20.93 -1.33
N ASP A 606 -32.19 20.33 -1.09
CA ASP A 606 -33.40 20.61 -1.89
C ASP A 606 -33.87 22.06 -1.71
N TRP A 607 -33.35 22.97 -2.52
CA TRP A 607 -33.69 24.39 -2.54
C TRP A 607 -35.00 24.66 -3.23
N GLY A 608 -35.62 23.68 -3.89
CA GLY A 608 -36.94 23.78 -4.49
C GLY A 608 -38.01 24.16 -3.47
N LYS A 609 -37.84 23.75 -2.19
CA LYS A 609 -38.70 24.19 -1.07
C LYS A 609 -38.66 25.68 -0.80
N HIS A 610 -37.61 26.35 -1.23
CA HIS A 610 -37.42 27.80 -1.10
C HIS A 610 -37.62 28.54 -2.42
N GLN A 611 -38.21 27.87 -3.44
CA GLN A 611 -38.46 28.42 -4.79
C GLN A 611 -37.16 28.83 -5.52
N ILE A 612 -36.02 28.22 -5.17
CA ILE A 612 -34.76 28.42 -5.85
C ILE A 612 -34.52 27.16 -6.70
N PHE A 613 -34.53 27.33 -8.02
CA PHE A 613 -34.36 26.28 -9.00
C PHE A 613 -32.97 26.39 -9.63
N PHE A 614 -32.22 25.31 -9.63
CA PHE A 614 -30.96 25.19 -10.35
C PHE A 614 -31.20 24.46 -11.67
N SER A 615 -30.43 24.81 -12.70
CA SER A 615 -30.43 24.05 -13.96
C SER A 615 -30.06 22.61 -13.70
N SER A 616 -30.71 21.67 -14.37
CA SER A 616 -30.39 20.24 -14.26
C SER A 616 -28.97 19.97 -14.77
N GLU A 617 -28.33 18.90 -14.27
CA GLU A 617 -27.05 18.45 -14.82
C GLU A 617 -27.11 18.20 -16.34
N GLU A 618 -28.29 17.81 -16.84
CA GLU A 618 -28.55 17.60 -18.26
C GLU A 618 -28.39 18.85 -19.09
N GLU A 619 -28.79 19.98 -18.57
CA GLU A 619 -28.70 21.29 -19.22
C GLU A 619 -27.31 21.93 -19.09
N VAL A 620 -26.61 21.63 -18.01
CA VAL A 620 -25.35 22.29 -17.63
C VAL A 620 -24.13 21.60 -18.22
N VAL A 621 -24.09 20.26 -18.25
CA VAL A 621 -22.93 19.48 -18.70
C VAL A 621 -22.49 19.82 -20.14
N PRO A 622 -23.40 19.93 -21.13
CA PRO A 622 -23.00 20.29 -22.50
C PRO A 622 -22.28 21.63 -22.60
N LYS A 623 -22.67 22.59 -21.75
CA LYS A 623 -22.08 23.94 -21.69
C LYS A 623 -20.73 23.91 -20.97
N ILE A 624 -20.63 23.18 -19.86
CA ILE A 624 -19.37 23.03 -19.10
C ILE A 624 -18.30 22.38 -19.96
N VAL A 625 -18.61 21.28 -20.65
CA VAL A 625 -17.68 20.59 -21.52
C VAL A 625 -17.11 21.54 -22.58
N GLN A 626 -17.97 22.29 -23.25
CA GLN A 626 -17.58 23.24 -24.29
C GLN A 626 -16.76 24.42 -23.71
N ASP A 627 -17.14 24.95 -22.58
CA ASP A 627 -16.43 26.04 -21.89
C ASP A 627 -15.02 25.61 -21.50
N VAL A 628 -14.87 24.41 -20.92
CA VAL A 628 -13.56 23.90 -20.49
C VAL A 628 -12.67 23.62 -21.70
N ILE A 629 -13.20 23.04 -22.79
CA ILE A 629 -12.48 22.84 -24.05
C ILE A 629 -11.96 24.18 -24.61
N PHE A 630 -12.80 25.20 -24.68
CA PHE A 630 -12.39 26.50 -25.22
C PHE A 630 -11.36 27.20 -24.34
N ARG A 631 -11.48 27.11 -23.00
CA ARG A 631 -10.48 27.64 -22.06
C ARG A 631 -9.16 26.91 -22.20
N HIS A 632 -9.18 25.59 -22.30
CA HIS A 632 -7.97 24.79 -22.50
C HIS A 632 -7.27 25.16 -23.81
N LYS A 633 -8.00 25.23 -24.91
CA LYS A 633 -7.47 25.62 -26.23
C LYS A 633 -6.87 27.03 -26.20
N ARG A 634 -7.53 27.95 -25.52
CA ARG A 634 -7.07 29.33 -25.35
C ARG A 634 -5.74 29.40 -24.59
N GLU A 635 -5.61 28.73 -23.46
CA GLU A 635 -4.39 28.72 -22.66
C GLU A 635 -3.25 27.98 -23.40
N PHE A 636 -3.57 26.93 -24.12
CA PHE A 636 -2.60 26.21 -24.94
C PHE A 636 -2.05 27.08 -26.07
N VAL A 637 -2.92 27.79 -26.79
CA VAL A 637 -2.53 28.77 -27.83
C VAL A 637 -1.66 29.88 -27.22
N MET A 638 -2.00 30.39 -26.04
CA MET A 638 -1.18 31.37 -25.34
C MET A 638 0.22 30.84 -25.04
N LYS A 639 0.35 29.60 -24.57
CA LYS A 639 1.63 28.95 -24.26
C LYS A 639 2.49 28.82 -25.53
N ILE A 640 1.89 28.43 -26.66
CA ILE A 640 2.58 28.36 -27.96
C ILE A 640 3.06 29.76 -28.42
N ILE A 641 2.21 30.78 -28.32
CA ILE A 641 2.57 32.16 -28.67
C ILE A 641 3.74 32.65 -27.80
N MET A 642 3.75 32.38 -26.50
CA MET A 642 4.82 32.77 -25.59
C MET A 642 6.15 32.06 -25.97
N GLY A 643 6.12 30.74 -26.19
CA GLY A 643 7.32 29.99 -26.64
C GLY A 643 7.89 30.52 -27.95
N MET A 644 7.03 30.78 -28.95
CA MET A 644 7.48 31.37 -30.23
C MET A 644 8.06 32.78 -30.09
N LYS A 645 7.57 33.58 -29.13
CA LYS A 645 8.12 34.93 -28.86
C LYS A 645 9.49 34.86 -28.18
N ASP A 646 9.68 33.91 -27.29
CA ASP A 646 10.98 33.69 -26.62
C ASP A 646 12.04 33.24 -27.64
N GLU A 647 11.67 32.32 -28.58
CA GLU A 647 12.54 31.90 -29.66
C GLU A 647 12.89 33.07 -30.63
N LEU A 648 11.94 33.99 -30.90
CA LEU A 648 12.18 35.17 -31.74
C LEU A 648 13.14 36.17 -31.11
N SER A 649 13.23 36.20 -29.75
CA SER A 649 14.16 37.08 -29.04
C SER A 649 15.63 36.63 -29.23
N GLU A 650 15.85 35.37 -29.60
CA GLU A 650 17.17 34.76 -29.75
C GLU A 650 17.66 34.69 -31.24
N THR A 651 16.77 34.88 -32.22
CA THR A 651 17.10 34.73 -33.64
C THR A 651 16.62 35.94 -34.47
N GLU A 652 17.53 36.56 -35.26
CA GLU A 652 17.19 37.65 -36.19
C GLU A 652 16.39 37.12 -37.39
N ASN A 653 15.20 37.71 -37.67
CA ASN A 653 14.36 37.62 -38.85
C ASN A 653 13.76 36.25 -39.24
N ASN A 654 12.56 35.95 -38.68
CA ASN A 654 11.75 34.87 -39.23
C ASN A 654 10.31 35.33 -39.54
N GLU A 655 10.08 35.83 -40.79
CA GLU A 655 8.79 36.36 -41.26
C GLU A 655 7.67 35.32 -41.16
N GLU A 656 8.01 34.04 -41.28
CA GLU A 656 7.10 32.91 -41.18
C GLU A 656 6.57 32.73 -39.71
N THR A 657 7.44 32.87 -38.70
CA THR A 657 7.11 32.81 -37.31
C THR A 657 6.18 33.95 -36.86
N TYR A 658 6.44 35.18 -37.38
CA TYR A 658 5.53 36.31 -37.16
C TYR A 658 4.14 36.05 -37.71
N LYS A 659 4.03 35.46 -38.89
CA LYS A 659 2.74 35.14 -39.52
C LYS A 659 1.99 34.06 -38.72
N LYS A 660 2.70 33.06 -38.18
CA LYS A 660 2.12 32.03 -37.31
C LYS A 660 1.59 32.66 -35.99
N ILE A 661 2.38 33.56 -35.37
CA ILE A 661 1.94 34.28 -34.13
C ILE A 661 0.71 35.13 -34.43
N MET A 662 0.62 35.78 -35.56
CA MET A 662 -0.57 36.57 -35.95
C MET A 662 -1.82 35.68 -36.07
N ASN A 663 -1.70 34.54 -36.75
CA ASN A 663 -2.81 33.59 -36.93
C ASN A 663 -3.28 33.03 -35.58
N LEU A 664 -2.34 32.62 -34.71
CA LEU A 664 -2.65 32.13 -33.37
C LEU A 664 -3.26 33.22 -32.48
N THR A 665 -2.84 34.49 -32.63
CA THR A 665 -3.43 35.62 -31.90
C THR A 665 -4.85 35.88 -32.37
N GLN A 666 -5.15 35.71 -33.66
CA GLN A 666 -6.51 35.81 -34.18
C GLN A 666 -7.38 34.67 -33.63
N LEU A 667 -6.91 33.43 -33.67
CA LEU A 667 -7.61 32.28 -33.09
C LEU A 667 -7.93 32.50 -31.60
N ARG A 668 -6.98 33.04 -30.82
CA ARG A 668 -7.21 33.39 -29.42
C ARG A 668 -8.35 34.39 -29.26
N LYS A 669 -8.43 35.44 -30.10
CA LYS A 669 -9.51 36.40 -30.03
C LYS A 669 -10.88 35.75 -30.32
N GLU A 670 -10.95 34.87 -31.28
CA GLU A 670 -12.17 34.12 -31.59
C GLU A 670 -12.62 33.22 -30.44
N LEU A 671 -11.67 32.61 -29.75
CA LEU A 671 -11.94 31.81 -28.54
C LEU A 671 -12.41 32.70 -27.37
N ASP A 672 -11.78 33.85 -27.16
CA ASP A 672 -12.23 34.84 -26.18
C ASP A 672 -13.69 35.32 -26.44
N GLU A 673 -14.05 35.58 -27.71
CA GLU A 673 -15.43 35.94 -28.08
C GLU A 673 -16.43 34.80 -27.81
N LYS A 674 -16.05 33.55 -28.08
CA LYS A 674 -16.87 32.37 -27.80
C LYS A 674 -17.10 32.18 -26.29
N LEU A 675 -16.06 32.36 -25.49
CA LEU A 675 -16.14 32.26 -24.04
C LEU A 675 -17.05 33.33 -23.40
N PHE A 676 -17.02 34.56 -23.88
CA PHE A 676 -17.91 35.63 -23.38
C PHE A 676 -19.38 35.43 -23.76
N ARG A 677 -19.68 34.65 -24.81
CA ARG A 677 -21.04 34.30 -25.22
C ARG A 677 -21.65 33.12 -24.46
N ILE A 678 -20.79 32.30 -23.81
CA ILE A 678 -21.20 31.10 -23.06
C ILE A 678 -21.48 31.43 -21.58
N LEU A 679 -20.92 32.52 -21.07
CA LEU A 679 -21.18 33.07 -19.75
C LEU A 679 -22.40 34.02 -19.82
#